data_007d63a7621c095b7389b2dddf6dd09a
#
_entry.id   007d63a7621c095b7389b2dddf6dd09a
#
_cell.length_a   1.000
_cell.length_b   1.000
_cell.length_c   1.000
_cell.angle_alpha   90.00
_cell.angle_beta   90.00
_cell.angle_gamma   90.00
#
_symmetry.space_group_name_H-M   'P 1'
#
loop_
_entity.id
_entity.type
_entity.pdbx_description
1 polymer ?
#
loop_
_entity_poly.entity_id
_entity_poly.type
_entity_poly.pdbx_seq_one_letter_code
_entity_poly.pdbx_strand_id
1 'polypeptide(L)'
;DISQAVTALTESDIEEKNITSFVDLSAIVPGVTVAKNEGYKTIISIRGVGNETNQNAIAAPSVAYHMDGVFIASPFALGTDFLDVERIEVLRGPQGTLFGQNSTGGAVNVISKAPSMDGGSGRMNVTFGDYNLRKVSTSNNFVVNDKIATRFSLSSSTRDGFTKNIYTGQDLDDDNSKSFRTDWMFNLNDTSSLRVFGQYFKVDRNGAAIRGIDDQTSGMRKLSQDTISQHELSSWVLAAIYESDLGFANLKAIASVQEDDVLVVRDNDRHNYLDPVLSIPGLGAGATYQRAEFTPETSLVDTTTLEINLISNQPIEDRLDWTVGMFYMDHEIENVIRGYRDDDLDGRLKYLCDESFADPSYCYDHDYGIPGRFDIFGPAAEVDFFTDANPGRESFSIYGQTTLYVSDTFRIVSGLRYSEDTFTTDVTNFLNVESFQEEGTTDEVTSRVVGEFDLSEDTMLYVALARGFKPGGSNLTFGFTEEEDAIAGRPIAPAMVFPTFESETVESVELGLKSTFADGKARANLAAFSYTYENLQFQATDPDPYRGGVANIPESEMSGLEIEFTGFVTDSLSIDMNLAFLESEVTSDYEVLDNVDAYQYFFGQEDLRYGLRENVRGNQLAKTPELTADILIKHETNLPSGNTLTTTAQYVRRGEFQQRVSNNPIVDDIKPYTIGNLTTSIGFSDSLAVDFMVLNVTDESGVNSSMTDVFGVAATG
;
A
#
# COMPACT_ATOMS: atom_id res chain seq x y z
N ASP A 1 24.16 14.21 -3.08
CA ASP A 1 23.53 13.17 -2.22
C ASP A 1 22.49 13.82 -1.32
N ILE A 2 21.35 13.15 -1.13
CA ILE A 2 20.29 13.60 -0.23
C ILE A 2 20.57 13.02 1.16
N SER A 3 20.43 13.83 2.20
CA SER A 3 20.69 13.48 3.59
C SER A 3 19.56 12.70 4.25
N GLN A 4 19.24 11.56 3.72
CA GLN A 4 18.27 10.60 4.24
C GLN A 4 18.47 9.23 3.59
N ALA A 5 17.88 8.21 4.17
CA ALA A 5 17.85 6.88 3.57
C ALA A 5 16.90 6.90 2.36
N VAL A 6 17.46 6.88 1.16
CA VAL A 6 16.71 6.86 -0.11
C VAL A 6 17.26 5.75 -0.98
N THR A 7 16.37 4.89 -1.46
CA THR A 7 16.66 3.96 -2.54
C THR A 7 16.09 4.53 -3.83
N ALA A 8 16.95 4.84 -4.79
CA ALA A 8 16.56 5.27 -6.13
C ALA A 8 16.79 4.12 -7.11
N LEU A 9 15.72 3.58 -7.66
CA LEU A 9 15.74 2.53 -8.68
C LEU A 9 15.64 3.18 -10.05
N THR A 10 16.69 3.06 -10.84
CA THR A 10 16.73 3.58 -12.21
C THR A 10 15.94 2.68 -13.16
N GLU A 11 15.72 3.14 -14.41
CA GLU A 11 15.11 2.30 -15.46
C GLU A 11 15.85 0.96 -15.63
N SER A 12 17.18 0.96 -15.58
CA SER A 12 17.99 -0.26 -15.67
C SER A 12 17.73 -1.20 -14.49
N ASP A 13 17.62 -0.68 -13.25
CA ASP A 13 17.32 -1.46 -12.07
C ASP A 13 15.91 -2.08 -12.16
N ILE A 14 14.93 -1.27 -12.63
CA ILE A 14 13.54 -1.70 -12.80
C ILE A 14 13.45 -2.87 -13.78
N GLU A 15 14.20 -2.81 -14.88
CA GLU A 15 14.24 -3.86 -15.89
C GLU A 15 14.99 -5.10 -15.43
N GLU A 16 16.20 -4.93 -14.91
CA GLU A 16 17.07 -6.03 -14.48
C GLU A 16 16.45 -6.85 -13.35
N LYS A 17 15.73 -6.18 -12.44
CA LYS A 17 15.05 -6.79 -11.30
C LYS A 17 13.59 -7.14 -11.59
N ASN A 18 13.12 -6.92 -12.83
CA ASN A 18 11.74 -7.17 -13.28
C ASN A 18 10.69 -6.54 -12.35
N ILE A 19 10.88 -5.26 -12.00
CA ILE A 19 9.95 -4.51 -11.15
C ILE A 19 8.77 -4.04 -12.00
N THR A 20 7.58 -4.54 -11.72
CA THR A 20 6.38 -4.24 -12.50
C THR A 20 5.30 -3.54 -11.68
N SER A 21 5.35 -3.67 -10.37
CA SER A 21 4.35 -3.14 -9.43
C SER A 21 4.97 -2.82 -8.06
N PHE A 22 4.17 -2.25 -7.18
CA PHE A 22 4.61 -1.99 -5.79
C PHE A 22 4.99 -3.25 -5.03
N VAL A 23 4.34 -4.40 -5.31
CA VAL A 23 4.63 -5.67 -4.63
C VAL A 23 6.10 -6.08 -4.81
N ASP A 24 6.67 -5.79 -5.97
CA ASP A 24 8.05 -6.13 -6.29
C ASP A 24 9.06 -5.32 -5.46
N LEU A 25 8.69 -4.11 -4.98
CA LEU A 25 9.54 -3.29 -4.12
C LEU A 25 9.86 -3.96 -2.78
N SER A 26 8.97 -4.81 -2.29
CA SER A 26 9.14 -5.58 -1.06
C SER A 26 10.37 -6.50 -1.10
N ALA A 27 10.75 -6.97 -2.28
CA ALA A 27 11.92 -7.84 -2.45
C ALA A 27 13.25 -7.07 -2.54
N ILE A 28 13.21 -5.76 -2.86
CA ILE A 28 14.37 -5.03 -3.35
C ILE A 28 14.79 -3.90 -2.42
N VAL A 29 13.81 -3.21 -1.82
CA VAL A 29 14.08 -2.05 -0.97
C VAL A 29 14.17 -2.46 0.50
N PRO A 30 15.29 -2.17 1.18
CA PRO A 30 15.45 -2.51 2.60
C PRO A 30 14.31 -1.94 3.45
N GLY A 31 13.79 -2.75 4.37
CA GLY A 31 12.76 -2.31 5.30
C GLY A 31 11.38 -2.04 4.68
N VAL A 32 11.19 -2.31 3.38
CA VAL A 32 9.88 -2.20 2.73
C VAL A 32 9.14 -3.53 2.76
N THR A 33 7.88 -3.49 3.17
CA THR A 33 6.94 -4.60 3.09
C THR A 33 5.73 -4.17 2.28
N VAL A 34 5.37 -4.93 1.28
CA VAL A 34 4.13 -4.73 0.52
C VAL A 34 3.29 -5.99 0.64
N ALA A 35 2.09 -5.85 1.12
CA ALA A 35 1.14 -6.93 1.28
C ALA A 35 -0.16 -6.60 0.54
N LYS A 36 -0.84 -7.63 0.05
CA LYS A 36 -2.21 -7.50 -0.46
C LYS A 36 -3.15 -7.92 0.64
N ASN A 37 -3.83 -6.97 1.20
CA ASN A 37 -4.83 -7.22 2.20
C ASN A 37 -6.17 -7.54 1.54
N GLU A 38 -6.85 -8.56 2.05
CA GLU A 38 -8.07 -9.09 1.44
C GLU A 38 -7.93 -9.37 -0.07
N GLY A 39 -6.69 -9.48 -0.55
CA GLY A 39 -6.35 -9.81 -1.93
C GLY A 39 -6.42 -8.65 -2.93
N TYR A 40 -6.97 -7.50 -2.59
CA TYR A 40 -7.15 -6.38 -3.51
C TYR A 40 -6.58 -5.04 -3.01
N LYS A 41 -6.56 -4.78 -1.71
CA LYS A 41 -5.95 -3.58 -1.13
C LYS A 41 -4.45 -3.76 -1.03
N THR A 42 -3.68 -2.95 -1.72
CA THR A 42 -2.22 -2.95 -1.61
C THR A 42 -1.79 -2.04 -0.46
N ILE A 43 -1.08 -2.60 0.51
CA ILE A 43 -0.56 -1.89 1.67
C ILE A 43 0.94 -1.87 1.61
N ILE A 44 1.52 -0.68 1.74
CA ILE A 44 2.96 -0.46 1.82
C ILE A 44 3.31 -0.11 3.26
N SER A 45 4.28 -0.82 3.81
CA SER A 45 4.92 -0.47 5.09
C SER A 45 6.40 -0.21 4.83
N ILE A 46 6.93 0.85 5.41
CA ILE A 46 8.36 1.16 5.39
C ILE A 46 8.86 1.14 6.81
N ARG A 47 9.89 0.31 7.10
CA ARG A 47 10.41 0.12 8.45
C ARG A 47 9.30 -0.28 9.43
N GLY A 48 8.35 -1.13 9.01
CA GLY A 48 7.20 -1.53 9.81
C GLY A 48 6.10 -0.49 9.99
N VAL A 49 6.30 0.74 9.52
CA VAL A 49 5.28 1.79 9.50
C VAL A 49 4.37 1.57 8.32
N GLY A 50 3.19 1.10 8.57
CA GLY A 50 2.21 0.79 7.55
C GLY A 50 0.81 0.91 8.10
N ASN A 51 -0.19 0.71 7.26
CA ASN A 51 -1.56 0.67 7.70
C ASN A 51 -1.93 -0.78 8.05
N GLU A 52 -2.30 -1.03 9.32
CA GLU A 52 -2.90 -2.30 9.74
C GLU A 52 -4.38 -2.38 9.41
N THR A 53 -5.02 -1.26 9.17
CA THR A 53 -6.46 -1.16 9.08
C THR A 53 -6.97 -1.60 7.72
N ASN A 54 -7.52 -2.79 7.70
CA ASN A 54 -7.93 -3.48 6.48
C ASN A 54 -9.29 -3.04 5.95
N GLN A 55 -10.18 -2.71 6.85
CA GLN A 55 -11.61 -2.62 6.55
C GLN A 55 -12.12 -1.20 6.52
N ASN A 56 -11.27 -0.23 6.84
CA ASN A 56 -11.71 1.15 6.92
C ASN A 56 -11.22 1.93 5.69
N ALA A 57 -12.14 2.26 4.79
CA ALA A 57 -11.87 3.14 3.65
C ALA A 57 -11.35 4.53 4.07
N ILE A 58 -11.53 4.89 5.35
CA ILE A 58 -11.14 6.17 5.93
C ILE A 58 -9.69 6.17 6.45
N ALA A 59 -9.12 5.01 6.75
CA ALA A 59 -7.77 4.95 7.29
C ALA A 59 -6.74 5.34 6.23
N ALA A 60 -6.15 6.51 6.41
CA ALA A 60 -5.10 7.01 5.55
C ALA A 60 -3.87 6.06 5.52
N PRO A 61 -3.16 5.92 4.40
CA PRO A 61 -1.91 5.17 4.37
C PRO A 61 -0.85 5.86 5.24
N SER A 62 0.14 5.09 5.72
CA SER A 62 1.29 5.64 6.46
C SER A 62 2.49 5.92 5.55
N VAL A 63 2.40 5.55 4.27
CA VAL A 63 3.42 5.81 3.24
C VAL A 63 2.77 6.62 2.13
N ALA A 64 3.28 7.82 1.90
CA ALA A 64 2.77 8.71 0.85
C ALA A 64 3.16 8.17 -0.53
N TYR A 65 2.22 8.15 -1.46
CA TYR A 65 2.48 7.80 -2.85
C TYR A 65 2.35 9.02 -3.75
N HIS A 66 3.38 9.23 -4.58
CA HIS A 66 3.38 10.28 -5.59
C HIS A 66 3.69 9.70 -6.97
N MET A 67 2.98 10.19 -7.99
CA MET A 67 3.24 9.92 -9.39
C MET A 67 3.59 11.25 -10.10
N ASP A 68 4.83 11.37 -10.58
CA ASP A 68 5.35 12.61 -11.19
C ASP A 68 5.18 13.86 -10.29
N GLY A 69 5.19 13.68 -8.98
CA GLY A 69 4.95 14.71 -7.98
C GLY A 69 3.47 14.94 -7.63
N VAL A 70 2.53 14.29 -8.32
CA VAL A 70 1.10 14.29 -7.95
C VAL A 70 0.89 13.37 -6.77
N PHE A 71 0.32 13.86 -5.67
CA PHE A 71 -0.09 13.04 -4.54
C PHE A 71 -1.27 12.15 -4.92
N ILE A 72 -1.15 10.85 -4.69
CA ILE A 72 -2.18 9.83 -4.94
C ILE A 72 -2.75 9.40 -3.59
N ALA A 73 -3.95 9.85 -3.29
CA ALA A 73 -4.59 9.61 -1.99
C ALA A 73 -5.23 8.22 -1.88
N SER A 74 -5.73 7.69 -2.99
CA SER A 74 -6.47 6.44 -3.02
C SER A 74 -5.57 5.22 -2.77
N PRO A 75 -5.89 4.35 -1.80
CA PRO A 75 -5.15 3.12 -1.56
C PRO A 75 -5.32 2.09 -2.69
N PHE A 76 -6.38 2.20 -3.50
CA PHE A 76 -6.64 1.29 -4.62
C PHE A 76 -5.68 1.53 -5.79
N ALA A 77 -5.25 2.78 -6.00
CA ALA A 77 -4.28 3.13 -7.03
C ALA A 77 -2.91 2.45 -6.84
N LEU A 78 -2.56 2.00 -5.64
CA LEU A 78 -1.38 1.18 -5.37
C LEU A 78 -1.44 -0.23 -5.99
N GLY A 79 -2.62 -0.68 -6.42
CA GLY A 79 -2.81 -1.94 -7.16
C GLY A 79 -2.43 -1.86 -8.63
N THR A 80 -2.02 -0.69 -9.13
CA THR A 80 -1.70 -0.45 -10.54
C THR A 80 -0.27 -0.90 -10.91
N ASP A 81 -0.10 -1.38 -12.15
CA ASP A 81 1.23 -1.68 -12.69
C ASP A 81 1.98 -0.39 -13.06
N PHE A 82 3.30 -0.43 -12.91
CA PHE A 82 4.16 0.65 -13.37
C PHE A 82 4.17 0.74 -14.89
N LEU A 83 4.02 1.95 -15.41
CA LEU A 83 3.97 2.21 -16.85
C LEU A 83 4.99 3.28 -17.25
N ASP A 84 5.96 2.91 -18.09
CA ASP A 84 6.95 3.83 -18.70
C ASP A 84 7.73 4.66 -17.66
N VAL A 85 8.19 3.98 -16.61
CA VAL A 85 8.87 4.61 -15.48
C VAL A 85 10.31 4.94 -15.83
N GLU A 86 10.76 6.14 -15.47
CA GLU A 86 12.16 6.58 -15.54
C GLU A 86 12.92 6.13 -14.30
N ARG A 87 12.32 6.33 -13.11
CA ARG A 87 12.87 5.91 -11.83
C ARG A 87 11.81 5.83 -10.74
N ILE A 88 12.11 5.08 -9.70
CA ILE A 88 11.32 5.00 -8.47
C ILE A 88 12.21 5.45 -7.32
N GLU A 89 11.72 6.41 -6.53
CA GLU A 89 12.40 6.90 -5.34
C GLU A 89 11.63 6.45 -4.10
N VAL A 90 12.27 5.67 -3.24
CA VAL A 90 11.69 5.23 -1.96
C VAL A 90 12.44 5.95 -0.84
N LEU A 91 11.76 6.90 -0.22
CA LEU A 91 12.26 7.69 0.88
C LEU A 91 11.81 7.04 2.19
N ARG A 92 12.76 6.62 3.00
CA ARG A 92 12.49 5.90 4.26
C ARG A 92 12.57 6.85 5.45
N GLY A 93 11.64 6.66 6.38
CA GLY A 93 11.48 7.53 7.54
C GLY A 93 10.57 8.72 7.30
N PRO A 94 10.19 9.45 8.36
CA PRO A 94 9.19 10.50 8.29
C PRO A 94 9.52 11.60 7.28
N GLN A 95 8.57 11.88 6.37
CA GLN A 95 8.69 12.85 5.29
C GLN A 95 7.66 14.00 5.39
N GLY A 96 7.16 14.25 6.59
CA GLY A 96 6.05 15.18 6.82
C GLY A 96 6.25 16.61 6.31
N THR A 97 7.48 17.09 6.10
CA THR A 97 7.74 18.47 5.66
C THR A 97 7.46 18.67 4.17
N LEU A 98 8.03 17.87 3.29
CA LEU A 98 7.87 18.05 1.83
C LEU A 98 6.77 17.18 1.24
N PHE A 99 6.65 15.93 1.67
CA PHE A 99 5.64 15.00 1.16
C PHE A 99 4.31 15.06 1.92
N GLY A 100 4.30 15.71 3.08
CA GLY A 100 3.09 16.05 3.82
C GLY A 100 2.54 14.92 4.69
N GLN A 101 1.23 14.91 4.80
CA GLN A 101 0.50 13.88 5.54
C GLN A 101 0.71 12.49 4.96
N ASN A 102 0.36 11.46 5.74
CA ASN A 102 0.46 10.07 5.33
C ASN A 102 1.89 9.61 5.00
N SER A 103 2.89 10.26 5.59
CA SER A 103 4.31 9.98 5.35
C SER A 103 5.08 9.68 6.63
N THR A 104 4.42 9.06 7.61
CA THR A 104 5.04 8.62 8.87
C THR A 104 6.09 7.53 8.63
N GLY A 105 5.83 6.59 7.72
CA GLY A 105 6.79 5.57 7.30
C GLY A 105 7.76 6.05 6.23
N GLY A 106 7.33 6.98 5.40
CA GLY A 106 8.10 7.45 4.27
C GLY A 106 7.25 7.84 3.07
N ALA A 107 7.89 7.90 1.91
CA ALA A 107 7.21 8.20 0.65
C ALA A 107 7.76 7.35 -0.49
N VAL A 108 6.91 7.01 -1.43
CA VAL A 108 7.28 6.41 -2.72
C VAL A 108 6.92 7.41 -3.82
N ASN A 109 7.89 7.81 -4.62
CA ASN A 109 7.70 8.70 -5.75
C ASN A 109 8.06 7.96 -7.04
N VAL A 110 7.06 7.71 -7.88
CA VAL A 110 7.22 7.08 -9.18
C VAL A 110 7.29 8.16 -10.24
N ILE A 111 8.39 8.23 -10.95
CA ILE A 111 8.65 9.25 -11.96
C ILE A 111 8.63 8.60 -13.33
N SER A 112 7.68 9.01 -14.16
CA SER A 112 7.50 8.52 -15.52
C SER A 112 8.39 9.31 -16.49
N LYS A 113 8.77 8.68 -17.60
CA LYS A 113 9.50 9.38 -18.66
C LYS A 113 8.67 10.51 -19.24
N ALA A 114 9.19 11.74 -19.14
CA ALA A 114 8.58 12.90 -19.75
C ALA A 114 8.76 12.90 -21.28
N PRO A 115 7.86 13.57 -22.05
CA PRO A 115 8.09 13.81 -23.45
C PRO A 115 9.37 14.61 -23.70
N SER A 116 10.23 14.15 -24.63
CA SER A 116 11.48 14.80 -25.00
C SER A 116 11.37 15.49 -26.35
N MET A 117 12.03 16.66 -26.46
CA MET A 117 12.19 17.40 -27.73
C MET A 117 13.37 16.87 -28.58
N ASP A 118 14.20 15.95 -28.08
CA ASP A 118 15.43 15.48 -28.72
C ASP A 118 15.19 14.56 -29.91
N GLY A 119 13.93 14.21 -30.19
CA GLY A 119 13.56 13.38 -31.34
C GLY A 119 12.57 12.28 -31.02
N GLY A 120 12.16 11.54 -32.05
CA GLY A 120 11.32 10.38 -31.92
C GLY A 120 12.09 9.20 -31.34
N SER A 121 11.53 8.53 -30.35
CA SER A 121 12.06 7.28 -29.78
C SER A 121 10.90 6.35 -29.46
N GLY A 122 11.15 5.06 -29.46
CA GLY A 122 10.14 4.07 -29.09
C GLY A 122 10.77 2.83 -28.49
N ARG A 123 9.99 2.17 -27.64
CA ARG A 123 10.34 0.90 -27.01
C ARG A 123 9.11 -0.04 -27.04
N MET A 124 9.36 -1.31 -27.20
CA MET A 124 8.34 -2.34 -27.11
C MET A 124 8.92 -3.57 -26.39
N ASN A 125 8.21 -4.05 -25.39
CA ASN A 125 8.53 -5.27 -24.68
C ASN A 125 7.40 -6.28 -24.87
N VAL A 126 7.76 -7.55 -25.09
CA VAL A 126 6.80 -8.65 -25.20
C VAL A 126 7.30 -9.79 -24.31
N THR A 127 6.45 -10.20 -23.37
CA THR A 127 6.77 -11.30 -22.44
C THR A 127 5.78 -12.44 -22.59
N PHE A 128 6.31 -13.66 -22.62
CA PHE A 128 5.55 -14.89 -22.54
C PHE A 128 6.07 -15.72 -21.36
N GLY A 129 5.19 -16.38 -20.64
CA GLY A 129 5.57 -17.16 -19.46
C GLY A 129 4.58 -18.25 -19.11
N ASP A 130 4.80 -18.85 -17.96
CA ASP A 130 3.93 -19.88 -17.41
C ASP A 130 2.51 -19.36 -17.17
N TYR A 131 1.56 -20.27 -17.01
CA TYR A 131 0.14 -19.95 -16.86
C TYR A 131 -0.40 -19.07 -18.02
N ASN A 132 0.06 -19.29 -19.26
CA ASN A 132 -0.30 -18.51 -20.43
C ASN A 132 -0.02 -17.01 -20.31
N LEU A 133 0.97 -16.59 -19.49
CA LEU A 133 1.36 -15.19 -19.37
C LEU A 133 1.65 -14.59 -20.75
N ARG A 134 1.00 -13.49 -21.05
CA ARG A 134 1.21 -12.64 -22.23
C ARG A 134 1.19 -11.20 -21.80
N LYS A 135 2.33 -10.53 -21.85
CA LYS A 135 2.44 -9.10 -21.54
C LYS A 135 3.05 -8.38 -22.73
N VAL A 136 2.45 -7.28 -23.09
CA VAL A 136 2.94 -6.37 -24.13
C VAL A 136 2.93 -4.98 -23.56
N SER A 137 4.07 -4.29 -23.64
CA SER A 137 4.16 -2.87 -23.31
C SER A 137 4.90 -2.13 -24.40
N THR A 138 4.46 -0.90 -24.69
CA THR A 138 5.13 -0.01 -25.64
C THR A 138 5.05 1.42 -25.17
N SER A 139 6.10 2.18 -25.42
CA SER A 139 6.14 3.62 -25.20
C SER A 139 6.82 4.31 -26.38
N ASN A 140 6.27 5.44 -26.80
CA ASN A 140 6.74 6.15 -28.00
C ASN A 140 6.71 7.66 -27.77
N ASN A 141 7.81 8.31 -28.04
CA ASN A 141 7.98 9.76 -28.01
C ASN A 141 7.88 10.34 -29.44
N PHE A 142 7.13 11.42 -29.57
CA PHE A 142 6.96 12.13 -30.84
C PHE A 142 7.18 13.63 -30.63
N VAL A 143 8.01 14.22 -31.47
CA VAL A 143 8.19 15.66 -31.55
C VAL A 143 7.19 16.20 -32.57
N VAL A 144 6.22 16.99 -32.12
CA VAL A 144 5.20 17.61 -32.98
C VAL A 144 5.77 18.84 -33.69
N ASN A 145 6.50 19.66 -32.94
CA ASN A 145 7.26 20.82 -33.44
C ASN A 145 8.30 21.24 -32.38
N ASP A 146 8.97 22.35 -32.58
CA ASP A 146 10.01 22.90 -31.71
C ASP A 146 9.55 23.29 -30.28
N LYS A 147 8.25 23.28 -30.03
CA LYS A 147 7.64 23.64 -28.74
C LYS A 147 6.77 22.53 -28.12
N ILE A 148 6.43 21.50 -28.87
CA ILE A 148 5.48 20.48 -28.45
C ILE A 148 6.06 19.10 -28.71
N ALA A 149 6.17 18.31 -27.65
CA ALA A 149 6.42 16.87 -27.72
C ALA A 149 5.32 16.10 -27.00
N THR A 150 5.10 14.87 -27.41
CA THR A 150 4.13 13.98 -26.77
C THR A 150 4.69 12.58 -26.65
N ARG A 151 4.24 11.87 -25.63
CA ARG A 151 4.60 10.50 -25.34
C ARG A 151 3.36 9.66 -25.09
N PHE A 152 3.28 8.49 -25.71
CA PHE A 152 2.18 7.55 -25.53
C PHE A 152 2.74 6.23 -25.04
N SER A 153 2.13 5.69 -23.98
CA SER A 153 2.52 4.42 -23.40
C SER A 153 1.30 3.53 -23.19
N LEU A 154 1.47 2.25 -23.49
CA LEU A 154 0.43 1.22 -23.43
C LEU A 154 1.02 -0.03 -22.77
N SER A 155 0.23 -0.69 -21.92
CA SER A 155 0.54 -2.01 -21.41
C SER A 155 -0.72 -2.87 -21.40
N SER A 156 -0.56 -4.16 -21.68
CA SER A 156 -1.60 -5.15 -21.48
C SER A 156 -0.96 -6.43 -20.98
N SER A 157 -1.47 -6.97 -19.90
CA SER A 157 -1.01 -8.23 -19.29
C SER A 157 -2.20 -9.16 -19.10
N THR A 158 -2.01 -10.43 -19.45
CA THR A 158 -2.97 -11.50 -19.17
C THR A 158 -2.21 -12.74 -18.72
N ARG A 159 -2.72 -13.41 -17.69
CA ARG A 159 -2.18 -14.67 -17.17
C ARG A 159 -3.30 -15.47 -16.52
N ASP A 160 -3.36 -16.77 -16.78
CA ASP A 160 -4.28 -17.67 -16.10
C ASP A 160 -3.95 -17.72 -14.60
N GLY A 161 -4.96 -17.95 -13.78
CA GLY A 161 -4.78 -18.11 -12.33
C GLY A 161 -3.99 -19.38 -12.00
N PHE A 162 -3.23 -19.32 -10.93
CA PHE A 162 -2.42 -20.46 -10.47
C PHE A 162 -3.01 -21.19 -9.24
N THR A 163 -4.06 -20.64 -8.64
CA THR A 163 -4.79 -21.28 -7.53
C THR A 163 -6.17 -21.71 -7.98
N LYS A 164 -6.49 -22.99 -7.80
CA LYS A 164 -7.76 -23.58 -8.23
C LYS A 164 -8.78 -23.58 -7.11
N ASN A 165 -9.92 -22.92 -7.29
CA ASN A 165 -11.11 -23.19 -6.50
C ASN A 165 -11.77 -24.44 -7.05
N ILE A 166 -11.70 -25.55 -6.27
CA ILE A 166 -12.17 -26.85 -6.74
C ILE A 166 -13.71 -26.98 -6.74
N TYR A 167 -14.40 -26.10 -6.01
CA TYR A 167 -15.85 -26.08 -5.95
C TYR A 167 -16.47 -25.32 -7.14
N THR A 168 -16.10 -24.04 -7.31
CA THR A 168 -16.64 -23.21 -8.43
C THR A 168 -15.98 -23.51 -9.75
N GLY A 169 -14.77 -24.07 -9.74
CA GLY A 169 -13.95 -24.30 -10.90
C GLY A 169 -13.15 -23.07 -11.39
N GLN A 170 -13.19 -21.93 -10.66
CA GLN A 170 -12.38 -20.75 -10.98
C GLN A 170 -10.90 -20.99 -10.81
N ASP A 171 -10.09 -20.33 -11.63
CA ASP A 171 -8.65 -20.16 -11.45
C ASP A 171 -8.42 -18.77 -10.85
N LEU A 172 -8.06 -18.71 -9.56
CA LEU A 172 -7.81 -17.49 -8.80
C LEU A 172 -6.34 -17.06 -8.93
N ASP A 173 -6.01 -15.85 -8.47
CA ASP A 173 -4.68 -15.23 -8.64
C ASP A 173 -4.31 -15.04 -10.12
N ASP A 174 -5.27 -14.85 -10.98
CA ASP A 174 -5.08 -14.51 -12.38
C ASP A 174 -4.62 -13.06 -12.56
N ASP A 175 -4.23 -12.71 -13.78
CA ASP A 175 -3.93 -11.34 -14.17
C ASP A 175 -4.64 -11.00 -15.47
N ASN A 176 -5.37 -9.87 -15.46
CA ASN A 176 -5.94 -9.25 -16.63
C ASN A 176 -5.94 -7.74 -16.40
N SER A 177 -4.91 -7.08 -16.89
CA SER A 177 -4.70 -5.65 -16.69
C SER A 177 -4.41 -4.93 -18.01
N LYS A 178 -4.80 -3.67 -18.07
CA LYS A 178 -4.54 -2.78 -19.21
C LYS A 178 -4.24 -1.38 -18.69
N SER A 179 -3.22 -0.76 -19.25
CA SER A 179 -2.83 0.60 -18.91
C SER A 179 -2.62 1.43 -20.18
N PHE A 180 -3.01 2.68 -20.11
CA PHE A 180 -2.77 3.68 -21.15
C PHE A 180 -2.32 4.98 -20.50
N ARG A 181 -1.29 5.62 -21.09
CA ARG A 181 -0.85 6.95 -20.68
C ARG A 181 -0.61 7.80 -21.92
N THR A 182 -1.05 9.04 -21.85
CA THR A 182 -0.69 10.11 -22.78
C THR A 182 -0.07 11.26 -22.02
N ASP A 183 1.03 11.80 -22.53
CA ASP A 183 1.80 12.83 -21.86
C ASP A 183 2.21 13.89 -22.90
N TRP A 184 2.02 15.16 -22.58
CA TRP A 184 2.23 16.28 -23.49
C TRP A 184 3.08 17.34 -22.80
N MET A 185 4.18 17.73 -23.45
CA MET A 185 5.06 18.81 -23.04
C MET A 185 4.89 19.98 -23.97
N PHE A 186 4.63 21.15 -23.42
CA PHE A 186 4.51 22.42 -24.12
C PHE A 186 5.57 23.38 -23.59
N ASN A 187 6.56 23.73 -24.38
CA ASN A 187 7.50 24.82 -24.10
C ASN A 187 6.81 26.12 -24.49
N LEU A 188 6.23 26.81 -23.51
CA LEU A 188 5.46 28.04 -23.73
C LEU A 188 6.36 29.19 -24.20
N ASN A 189 7.54 29.30 -23.57
CA ASN A 189 8.61 30.21 -23.90
C ASN A 189 9.94 29.65 -23.35
N ASP A 190 11.02 30.44 -23.36
CA ASP A 190 12.35 30.01 -22.94
C ASP A 190 12.47 29.75 -21.44
N THR A 191 11.53 30.23 -20.63
CA THR A 191 11.55 30.15 -19.17
C THR A 191 10.37 29.38 -18.59
N SER A 192 9.39 28.96 -19.43
CA SER A 192 8.16 28.36 -18.93
C SER A 192 7.74 27.15 -19.76
N SER A 193 7.34 26.09 -19.06
CA SER A 193 6.79 24.86 -19.64
C SER A 193 5.48 24.45 -18.97
N LEU A 194 4.67 23.70 -19.70
CA LEU A 194 3.49 23.04 -19.20
C LEU A 194 3.52 21.58 -19.64
N ARG A 195 3.48 20.66 -18.68
CA ARG A 195 3.31 19.23 -18.91
C ARG A 195 1.88 18.85 -18.51
N VAL A 196 1.17 18.15 -19.40
CA VAL A 196 -0.18 17.62 -19.11
C VAL A 196 -0.17 16.14 -19.41
N PHE A 197 -0.56 15.32 -18.43
CA PHE A 197 -0.66 13.89 -18.65
C PHE A 197 -2.00 13.33 -18.16
N GLY A 198 -2.44 12.28 -18.84
CA GLY A 198 -3.55 11.45 -18.42
C GLY A 198 -3.12 9.98 -18.41
N GLN A 199 -3.44 9.26 -17.35
CA GLN A 199 -3.20 7.82 -17.23
C GLN A 199 -4.49 7.13 -16.86
N TYR A 200 -4.74 5.99 -17.48
CA TYR A 200 -5.86 5.10 -17.20
C TYR A 200 -5.34 3.68 -16.97
N PHE A 201 -5.89 3.02 -15.98
CA PHE A 201 -5.58 1.65 -15.62
C PHE A 201 -6.88 0.87 -15.40
N LYS A 202 -6.93 -0.37 -15.88
CA LYS A 202 -8.07 -1.26 -15.66
C LYS A 202 -7.59 -2.66 -15.31
N VAL A 203 -8.20 -3.23 -14.27
CA VAL A 203 -8.11 -4.64 -13.86
C VAL A 203 -9.49 -5.29 -13.97
N ASP A 204 -9.50 -6.55 -14.37
CA ASP A 204 -10.70 -7.40 -14.39
C ASP A 204 -10.23 -8.83 -14.14
N ARG A 205 -10.22 -9.28 -12.88
CA ARG A 205 -9.63 -10.53 -12.39
C ARG A 205 -10.66 -11.36 -11.64
N ASN A 206 -10.39 -12.65 -11.50
CA ASN A 206 -11.17 -13.53 -10.63
C ASN A 206 -10.92 -13.29 -9.12
N GLY A 207 -9.95 -12.46 -8.78
CA GLY A 207 -9.58 -12.13 -7.41
C GLY A 207 -8.50 -13.04 -6.82
N ALA A 208 -8.09 -12.71 -5.61
CA ALA A 208 -7.05 -13.43 -4.91
C ALA A 208 -7.58 -14.69 -4.23
N ALA A 209 -6.73 -15.70 -4.13
CA ALA A 209 -7.01 -16.88 -3.35
C ALA A 209 -6.77 -16.58 -1.85
N ILE A 210 -7.84 -16.34 -1.12
CA ILE A 210 -7.81 -16.19 0.34
C ILE A 210 -8.29 -17.50 0.94
N ARG A 211 -7.38 -18.26 1.55
CA ARG A 211 -7.66 -19.58 2.07
C ARG A 211 -7.94 -19.56 3.57
N GLY A 212 -9.06 -20.16 4.00
CA GLY A 212 -9.32 -20.39 5.42
C GLY A 212 -8.23 -21.25 6.06
N ILE A 213 -7.83 -20.95 7.29
CA ILE A 213 -6.77 -21.70 8.00
C ILE A 213 -7.20 -23.15 8.27
N ASP A 214 -8.48 -23.40 8.35
CA ASP A 214 -9.12 -24.71 8.57
C ASP A 214 -9.56 -25.39 7.28
N ASP A 215 -9.34 -24.78 6.10
CA ASP A 215 -9.61 -25.44 4.82
C ASP A 215 -8.78 -26.71 4.64
N GLN A 216 -9.49 -27.86 4.58
CA GLN A 216 -8.91 -29.20 4.46
C GLN A 216 -8.60 -29.60 3.01
N THR A 217 -8.79 -28.70 2.05
CA THR A 217 -8.49 -28.97 0.64
C THR A 217 -7.00 -29.33 0.48
N SER A 218 -6.74 -30.50 -0.10
CA SER A 218 -5.37 -30.96 -0.30
C SER A 218 -4.70 -30.26 -1.47
N GLY A 219 -3.49 -29.73 -1.25
CA GLY A 219 -2.66 -29.07 -2.24
C GLY A 219 -2.55 -27.57 -1.99
N MET A 220 -1.32 -27.05 -2.10
CA MET A 220 -0.99 -25.69 -1.73
C MET A 220 -1.72 -24.61 -2.57
N ARG A 221 -1.98 -24.93 -3.84
CA ARG A 221 -2.66 -24.03 -4.79
C ARG A 221 -4.09 -24.50 -5.09
N LYS A 222 -4.80 -24.87 -4.02
CA LYS A 222 -6.21 -25.29 -4.09
C LYS A 222 -6.94 -24.83 -2.88
N LEU A 223 -8.16 -24.40 -3.07
CA LEU A 223 -9.13 -24.08 -2.03
C LEU A 223 -10.53 -24.54 -2.47
N SER A 224 -11.48 -24.51 -1.56
CA SER A 224 -12.86 -24.89 -1.82
C SER A 224 -13.80 -23.84 -1.23
N GLN A 225 -14.31 -22.96 -2.08
CA GLN A 225 -15.19 -21.86 -1.71
C GLN A 225 -16.38 -21.84 -2.69
N ASP A 226 -17.55 -21.48 -2.22
CA ASP A 226 -18.76 -21.53 -3.05
C ASP A 226 -19.06 -20.22 -3.80
N THR A 227 -18.40 -19.13 -3.43
CA THR A 227 -18.55 -17.84 -4.10
C THR A 227 -17.70 -17.74 -5.36
N ILE A 228 -18.28 -17.18 -6.42
CA ILE A 228 -17.54 -16.73 -7.60
C ILE A 228 -16.90 -15.39 -7.28
N SER A 229 -15.62 -15.43 -6.95
CA SER A 229 -14.85 -14.24 -6.61
C SER A 229 -14.56 -13.38 -7.83
N GLN A 230 -14.45 -12.06 -7.63
CA GLN A 230 -14.17 -11.09 -8.66
C GLN A 230 -13.50 -9.85 -8.09
N HIS A 231 -12.60 -9.27 -8.90
CA HIS A 231 -11.95 -7.99 -8.61
C HIS A 231 -11.88 -7.15 -9.88
N GLU A 232 -12.59 -6.04 -9.89
CA GLU A 232 -12.50 -5.01 -10.94
C GLU A 232 -11.99 -3.72 -10.31
N LEU A 233 -11.10 -3.05 -11.02
CA LEU A 233 -10.62 -1.71 -10.70
C LEU A 233 -10.49 -0.95 -12.01
N SER A 234 -11.07 0.25 -12.09
CA SER A 234 -10.66 1.26 -13.04
C SER A 234 -10.17 2.49 -12.30
N SER A 235 -9.00 2.96 -12.69
CA SER A 235 -8.31 4.10 -12.08
C SER A 235 -7.88 5.05 -13.17
N TRP A 236 -8.13 6.35 -12.99
CA TRP A 236 -7.56 7.35 -13.87
C TRP A 236 -7.06 8.58 -13.12
N VAL A 237 -6.04 9.19 -13.67
CA VAL A 237 -5.50 10.47 -13.21
C VAL A 237 -5.28 11.39 -14.41
N LEU A 238 -5.70 12.64 -14.27
CA LEU A 238 -5.37 13.73 -15.18
C LEU A 238 -4.66 14.82 -14.38
N ALA A 239 -3.46 15.20 -14.83
CA ALA A 239 -2.66 16.20 -14.13
C ALA A 239 -2.02 17.21 -15.09
N ALA A 240 -1.80 18.43 -14.56
CA ALA A 240 -1.08 19.51 -15.22
C ALA A 240 0.03 20.00 -14.30
N ILE A 241 1.25 20.08 -14.83
CA ILE A 241 2.44 20.57 -14.14
C ILE A 241 2.95 21.80 -14.91
N TYR A 242 2.87 22.95 -14.29
CA TYR A 242 3.42 24.20 -14.83
C TYR A 242 4.70 24.54 -14.09
N GLU A 243 5.77 24.82 -14.87
CA GLU A 243 7.05 25.26 -14.34
C GLU A 243 7.47 26.55 -15.00
N SER A 244 8.02 27.50 -14.22
CA SER A 244 8.49 28.78 -14.74
C SER A 244 9.66 29.33 -13.93
N ASP A 245 10.73 29.67 -14.61
CA ASP A 245 11.84 30.43 -14.03
C ASP A 245 11.46 31.93 -13.93
N LEU A 246 11.31 32.42 -12.69
CA LEU A 246 10.97 33.79 -12.36
C LEU A 246 12.24 34.66 -12.19
N GLY A 247 13.43 34.08 -12.40
CA GLY A 247 14.75 34.72 -12.22
C GLY A 247 15.29 34.59 -10.80
N PHE A 248 14.49 34.84 -9.76
CA PHE A 248 14.89 34.68 -8.36
C PHE A 248 14.48 33.33 -7.77
N ALA A 249 13.47 32.67 -8.36
CA ALA A 249 12.94 31.39 -7.96
C ALA A 249 12.33 30.65 -9.16
N ASN A 250 12.25 29.33 -9.08
CA ASN A 250 11.44 28.50 -9.94
C ASN A 250 10.06 28.32 -9.31
N LEU A 251 9.02 28.66 -10.04
CA LEU A 251 7.64 28.36 -9.72
C LEU A 251 7.30 26.98 -10.28
N LYS A 252 6.79 26.08 -9.45
CA LYS A 252 6.19 24.81 -9.86
C LYS A 252 4.77 24.74 -9.32
N ALA A 253 3.79 24.55 -10.20
CA ALA A 253 2.39 24.34 -9.82
C ALA A 253 1.90 23.02 -10.41
N ILE A 254 1.26 22.21 -9.56
CA ILE A 254 0.72 20.89 -9.92
C ILE A 254 -0.77 20.90 -9.58
N ALA A 255 -1.61 20.52 -10.53
CA ALA A 255 -3.04 20.31 -10.29
C ALA A 255 -3.43 18.93 -10.83
N SER A 256 -4.26 18.19 -10.10
CA SER A 256 -4.75 16.90 -10.55
C SER A 256 -6.20 16.64 -10.18
N VAL A 257 -6.84 15.80 -10.98
CA VAL A 257 -8.10 15.12 -10.67
C VAL A 257 -7.91 13.62 -10.91
N GLN A 258 -8.47 12.81 -10.01
CA GLN A 258 -8.29 11.37 -9.97
C GLN A 258 -9.62 10.70 -9.61
N GLU A 259 -9.84 9.50 -10.14
CA GLU A 259 -11.01 8.68 -9.81
C GLU A 259 -10.62 7.21 -9.83
N ASP A 260 -11.06 6.47 -8.81
CA ASP A 260 -10.97 5.02 -8.76
C ASP A 260 -12.37 4.44 -8.57
N ASP A 261 -12.72 3.49 -9.42
CA ASP A 261 -13.96 2.70 -9.34
C ASP A 261 -13.60 1.23 -9.12
N VAL A 262 -14.04 0.68 -7.99
CA VAL A 262 -13.65 -0.64 -7.49
C VAL A 262 -14.87 -1.50 -7.27
N LEU A 263 -14.82 -2.74 -7.74
CA LEU A 263 -15.75 -3.80 -7.36
C LEU A 263 -14.96 -5.02 -6.89
N VAL A 264 -15.26 -5.50 -5.70
CA VAL A 264 -14.74 -6.76 -5.18
C VAL A 264 -15.91 -7.64 -4.77
N VAL A 265 -15.88 -8.90 -5.19
CA VAL A 265 -16.77 -9.94 -4.69
C VAL A 265 -15.90 -11.03 -4.11
N ARG A 266 -16.12 -11.39 -2.86
CA ARG A 266 -15.34 -12.40 -2.17
C ARG A 266 -16.22 -13.34 -1.37
N ASP A 267 -15.71 -14.54 -1.20
CA ASP A 267 -16.23 -15.50 -0.25
C ASP A 267 -15.91 -15.02 1.17
N ASN A 268 -16.91 -14.88 2.00
CA ASN A 268 -16.74 -14.23 3.29
C ASN A 268 -16.36 -15.23 4.39
N ASP A 269 -16.93 -16.42 4.38
CA ASP A 269 -16.60 -17.49 5.33
C ASP A 269 -15.44 -18.39 4.88
N ARG A 270 -14.97 -18.23 3.64
CA ARG A 270 -13.84 -18.92 2.99
C ARG A 270 -14.00 -20.44 2.88
N HIS A 271 -15.25 -20.89 2.89
CA HIS A 271 -15.62 -22.29 2.81
C HIS A 271 -16.65 -22.52 1.71
N ASN A 272 -16.89 -23.77 1.38
CA ASN A 272 -18.08 -24.14 0.64
C ASN A 272 -19.14 -24.68 1.60
N TYR A 273 -20.40 -24.51 1.31
CA TYR A 273 -21.52 -24.90 2.18
C TYR A 273 -21.62 -26.41 2.46
N LEU A 274 -20.84 -27.26 1.78
CA LEU A 274 -20.79 -28.71 2.00
C LEU A 274 -19.72 -29.11 3.01
N ASP A 275 -18.77 -28.24 3.30
CA ASP A 275 -17.71 -28.53 4.24
C ASP A 275 -18.27 -28.43 5.68
N PRO A 276 -18.09 -29.46 6.50
CA PRO A 276 -18.38 -29.30 7.90
C PRO A 276 -17.45 -28.22 8.46
N VAL A 277 -18.00 -27.20 9.11
CA VAL A 277 -17.20 -26.22 9.83
C VAL A 277 -16.38 -26.96 10.87
N LEU A 278 -15.10 -27.14 10.60
CA LEU A 278 -14.17 -27.77 11.50
C LEU A 278 -13.88 -26.80 12.64
N SER A 279 -14.01 -27.32 13.84
CA SER A 279 -13.59 -26.59 15.03
C SER A 279 -12.13 -26.16 14.89
N ILE A 280 -11.87 -24.86 14.89
CA ILE A 280 -10.53 -24.33 15.11
C ILE A 280 -9.99 -24.96 16.40
N PRO A 281 -8.75 -25.48 16.47
CA PRO A 281 -8.21 -26.04 17.68
C PRO A 281 -8.32 -25.05 18.85
N GLY A 282 -9.12 -25.38 19.85
CA GLY A 282 -9.45 -24.49 20.98
C GLY A 282 -10.87 -23.91 20.93
N LEU A 283 -11.52 -23.90 19.79
CA LEU A 283 -12.95 -23.59 19.65
C LEU A 283 -13.76 -24.84 19.88
N GLY A 284 -14.77 -24.74 20.74
CA GLY A 284 -15.64 -25.90 21.12
C GLY A 284 -16.24 -26.58 19.89
N ALA A 285 -16.16 -27.89 19.83
CA ALA A 285 -16.78 -28.70 18.79
C ALA A 285 -18.30 -28.47 18.77
N GLY A 286 -18.85 -28.10 17.60
CA GLY A 286 -20.25 -28.36 17.35
C GLY A 286 -21.12 -27.32 16.69
N ALA A 287 -20.62 -26.22 16.16
CA ALA A 287 -21.45 -25.38 15.29
C ALA A 287 -21.24 -25.84 13.84
N THR A 288 -22.12 -26.62 13.30
CA THR A 288 -22.24 -26.89 11.88
C THR A 288 -23.00 -25.70 11.27
N TYR A 289 -22.29 -24.66 10.88
CA TYR A 289 -22.87 -23.65 10.01
C TYR A 289 -22.59 -24.07 8.56
N GLN A 290 -23.61 -24.55 7.89
CA GLN A 290 -23.60 -24.69 6.44
C GLN A 290 -24.22 -23.41 5.89
N ARG A 291 -23.40 -22.47 5.46
CA ARG A 291 -23.82 -21.19 4.88
C ARG A 291 -22.99 -20.88 3.66
N ALA A 292 -23.61 -20.33 2.65
CA ALA A 292 -22.89 -19.64 1.59
C ALA A 292 -22.91 -18.15 1.91
N GLU A 293 -21.74 -17.57 2.14
CA GLU A 293 -21.63 -16.16 2.48
C GLU A 293 -20.69 -15.45 1.48
N PHE A 294 -21.17 -14.41 0.83
CA PHE A 294 -20.37 -13.61 -0.08
C PHE A 294 -20.59 -12.12 0.15
N THR A 295 -19.55 -11.34 -0.14
CA THR A 295 -19.57 -9.90 0.10
C THR A 295 -19.15 -9.15 -1.18
N PRO A 296 -20.07 -8.53 -1.91
CA PRO A 296 -19.73 -7.45 -2.82
C PRO A 296 -19.40 -6.17 -2.05
N GLU A 297 -18.29 -5.55 -2.42
CA GLU A 297 -17.85 -4.25 -1.98
C GLU A 297 -17.62 -3.38 -3.21
N THR A 298 -18.24 -2.20 -3.24
CA THR A 298 -17.98 -1.18 -4.24
C THR A 298 -17.39 0.05 -3.59
N SER A 299 -16.40 0.66 -4.25
CA SER A 299 -15.86 1.93 -3.81
C SER A 299 -15.66 2.84 -5.01
N LEU A 300 -16.19 4.05 -4.92
CA LEU A 300 -15.90 5.15 -5.85
C LEU A 300 -15.10 6.18 -5.06
N VAL A 301 -13.95 6.57 -5.59
CA VAL A 301 -13.03 7.49 -4.92
C VAL A 301 -12.70 8.63 -5.85
N ASP A 302 -13.05 9.84 -5.45
CA ASP A 302 -12.72 11.06 -6.16
C ASP A 302 -11.66 11.86 -5.40
N THR A 303 -10.66 12.38 -6.10
CA THR A 303 -9.61 13.19 -5.48
C THR A 303 -9.23 14.37 -6.38
N THR A 304 -9.17 15.55 -5.80
CA THR A 304 -8.62 16.75 -6.43
C THR A 304 -7.45 17.26 -5.61
N THR A 305 -6.32 17.56 -6.26
CA THR A 305 -5.14 18.14 -5.58
C THR A 305 -4.64 19.38 -6.28
N LEU A 306 -4.10 20.31 -5.48
CA LEU A 306 -3.38 21.50 -5.96
C LEU A 306 -2.13 21.69 -5.09
N GLU A 307 -0.97 21.81 -5.71
CA GLU A 307 0.29 22.13 -5.06
C GLU A 307 1.00 23.26 -5.77
N ILE A 308 1.55 24.20 -5.01
CA ILE A 308 2.32 25.32 -5.55
C ILE A 308 3.62 25.45 -4.75
N ASN A 309 4.74 25.42 -5.46
CA ASN A 309 6.08 25.56 -4.89
C ASN A 309 6.84 26.72 -5.51
N LEU A 310 7.57 27.45 -4.67
CA LEU A 310 8.60 28.38 -5.06
C LEU A 310 9.94 27.86 -4.53
N ILE A 311 10.89 27.64 -5.42
CA ILE A 311 12.19 27.03 -5.12
C ILE A 311 13.27 28.03 -5.53
N SER A 312 14.19 28.40 -4.64
CA SER A 312 15.29 29.32 -4.95
C SER A 312 16.11 28.85 -6.15
N ASN A 313 16.44 29.77 -7.08
CA ASN A 313 17.29 29.45 -8.21
C ASN A 313 18.78 29.47 -7.84
N GLN A 314 19.12 30.28 -6.83
CA GLN A 314 20.45 30.43 -6.31
C GLN A 314 20.41 30.69 -4.81
N PRO A 315 21.41 30.24 -4.06
CA PRO A 315 21.47 30.54 -2.63
C PRO A 315 21.53 32.05 -2.39
N ILE A 316 20.74 32.53 -1.42
CA ILE A 316 20.84 33.90 -0.95
C ILE A 316 22.23 34.11 -0.30
N GLU A 317 22.99 35.11 -0.76
CA GLU A 317 24.35 35.38 -0.31
C GLU A 317 25.30 34.17 -0.38
N ASP A 318 25.09 33.28 -1.36
CA ASP A 318 25.81 32.00 -1.51
C ASP A 318 25.73 31.08 -0.28
N ARG A 319 24.69 31.25 0.57
CA ARG A 319 24.58 30.53 1.84
C ARG A 319 23.23 29.89 2.14
N LEU A 320 22.17 30.35 1.50
CA LEU A 320 20.82 29.90 1.90
C LEU A 320 19.97 29.54 0.67
N ASP A 321 19.73 28.27 0.45
CA ASP A 321 18.67 27.79 -0.42
C ASP A 321 17.36 27.70 0.35
N TRP A 322 16.25 27.91 -0.35
CA TRP A 322 14.93 27.81 0.24
C TRP A 322 13.89 27.27 -0.73
N THR A 323 12.91 26.60 -0.16
CA THR A 323 11.66 26.19 -0.81
C THR A 323 10.51 26.61 0.09
N VAL A 324 9.46 27.18 -0.50
CA VAL A 324 8.19 27.39 0.18
C VAL A 324 7.06 26.87 -0.68
N GLY A 325 6.05 26.29 -0.05
CA GLY A 325 4.95 25.69 -0.78
C GLY A 325 3.63 25.72 -0.04
N MET A 326 2.57 25.44 -0.79
CA MET A 326 1.22 25.19 -0.27
C MET A 326 0.63 23.98 -0.98
N PHE A 327 -0.22 23.26 -0.27
CA PHE A 327 -0.92 22.08 -0.77
C PHE A 327 -2.38 22.13 -0.35
N TYR A 328 -3.25 21.70 -1.25
CA TYR A 328 -4.67 21.48 -1.02
C TYR A 328 -5.09 20.13 -1.61
N MET A 329 -5.95 19.43 -0.89
CA MET A 329 -6.60 18.20 -1.34
C MET A 329 -8.06 18.19 -0.91
N ASP A 330 -8.91 17.71 -1.81
CA ASP A 330 -10.27 17.30 -1.56
C ASP A 330 -10.42 15.84 -2.00
N HIS A 331 -10.88 14.97 -1.09
CA HIS A 331 -10.91 13.52 -1.26
C HIS A 331 -12.23 12.98 -0.72
N GLU A 332 -13.03 12.37 -1.58
CA GLU A 332 -14.33 11.80 -1.27
C GLU A 332 -14.35 10.32 -1.62
N ILE A 333 -15.03 9.54 -0.81
CA ILE A 333 -15.21 8.10 -1.02
C ILE A 333 -16.68 7.75 -0.88
N GLU A 334 -17.24 7.04 -1.83
CA GLU A 334 -18.49 6.29 -1.67
C GLU A 334 -18.12 4.82 -1.49
N ASN A 335 -18.43 4.24 -0.34
CA ASN A 335 -18.14 2.83 -0.05
C ASN A 335 -19.41 2.11 0.34
N VAL A 336 -19.73 1.05 -0.40
CA VAL A 336 -20.92 0.22 -0.17
C VAL A 336 -20.49 -1.21 0.00
N ILE A 337 -20.80 -1.80 1.16
CA ILE A 337 -20.54 -3.19 1.49
C ILE A 337 -21.86 -3.89 1.76
N ARG A 338 -22.07 -5.07 1.14
CA ARG A 338 -23.23 -5.90 1.35
C ARG A 338 -22.78 -7.33 1.65
N GLY A 339 -23.10 -7.85 2.81
CA GLY A 339 -22.95 -9.27 3.14
C GLY A 339 -24.24 -10.03 2.87
N TYR A 340 -24.18 -11.09 2.09
CA TYR A 340 -25.30 -11.94 1.74
C TYR A 340 -25.08 -13.34 2.29
N ARG A 341 -26.20 -13.99 2.65
CA ARG A 341 -26.21 -15.33 3.23
C ARG A 341 -27.28 -16.21 2.58
N ASP A 342 -26.99 -17.49 2.39
CA ASP A 342 -27.96 -18.52 1.98
C ASP A 342 -28.07 -19.58 3.08
N ASP A 343 -29.10 -19.50 3.91
CA ASP A 343 -29.36 -20.44 5.00
C ASP A 343 -30.10 -21.74 4.58
N ASP A 344 -30.81 -21.71 3.46
CA ASP A 344 -31.70 -22.81 3.04
C ASP A 344 -30.99 -23.86 2.18
N LEU A 345 -29.75 -23.62 1.76
CA LEU A 345 -28.92 -24.52 0.92
C LEU A 345 -29.61 -25.03 -0.35
N ASP A 346 -30.62 -24.30 -0.84
CA ASP A 346 -31.33 -24.67 -2.05
C ASP A 346 -30.68 -24.12 -3.33
N GLY A 347 -29.54 -23.47 -3.18
CA GLY A 347 -28.79 -22.79 -4.23
C GLY A 347 -29.48 -21.51 -4.70
N ARG A 348 -30.43 -21.02 -3.96
CA ARG A 348 -31.15 -19.77 -4.20
C ARG A 348 -30.86 -18.82 -3.07
N LEU A 349 -30.08 -17.84 -3.33
CA LEU A 349 -29.89 -16.74 -2.40
C LEU A 349 -31.23 -16.04 -2.17
N LYS A 350 -31.72 -16.05 -0.94
CA LYS A 350 -32.99 -15.40 -0.58
C LYS A 350 -32.71 -13.98 -0.09
N TYR A 351 -33.37 -13.00 -0.72
CA TYR A 351 -33.48 -11.67 -0.15
C TYR A 351 -34.49 -11.72 0.99
N LEU A 352 -34.04 -11.70 2.25
CA LEU A 352 -34.95 -11.39 3.35
C LEU A 352 -35.04 -9.88 3.50
N CYS A 353 -36.11 -9.37 2.92
CA CYS A 353 -36.74 -8.22 3.49
C CYS A 353 -37.79 -8.71 4.44
N ASP A 354 -37.43 -8.94 5.69
CA ASP A 354 -38.40 -9.14 6.73
C ASP A 354 -39.17 -7.83 6.91
N GLU A 355 -40.50 -7.91 7.11
CA GLU A 355 -41.38 -6.78 7.39
C GLU A 355 -40.99 -6.01 8.68
N SER A 356 -39.97 -6.49 9.41
CA SER A 356 -39.39 -5.85 10.59
C SER A 356 -38.35 -4.75 10.27
N PHE A 357 -37.81 -4.67 9.05
CA PHE A 357 -37.00 -3.51 8.63
C PHE A 357 -37.93 -2.33 8.32
N ALA A 358 -37.71 -1.22 9.00
CA ALA A 358 -38.61 -0.06 8.96
C ALA A 358 -38.71 0.64 7.59
N ASP A 359 -37.89 0.29 6.62
CA ASP A 359 -37.93 0.81 5.26
C ASP A 359 -37.72 -0.28 4.19
N PRO A 360 -38.82 -0.69 3.47
CA PRO A 360 -38.71 -1.64 2.37
C PRO A 360 -37.89 -1.12 1.18
N SER A 361 -37.54 0.15 1.11
CA SER A 361 -36.76 0.72 0.01
C SER A 361 -35.30 0.22 0.03
N TYR A 362 -34.74 -0.14 1.18
CA TYR A 362 -33.43 -0.76 1.28
C TYR A 362 -33.35 -2.17 0.65
N CYS A 363 -34.51 -2.82 0.52
CA CYS A 363 -34.60 -4.16 -0.03
C CYS A 363 -34.65 -4.17 -1.57
N TYR A 364 -34.87 -3.05 -2.21
CA TYR A 364 -35.15 -2.94 -3.64
C TYR A 364 -34.25 -1.99 -4.40
N ASP A 365 -33.20 -1.44 -3.77
CA ASP A 365 -32.38 -0.45 -4.47
C ASP A 365 -31.52 -1.10 -5.55
N HIS A 366 -32.14 -1.21 -6.73
CA HIS A 366 -31.48 -1.55 -7.99
C HIS A 366 -30.53 -0.44 -8.48
N ASP A 367 -30.45 0.70 -7.80
CA ASP A 367 -29.71 1.88 -8.27
C ASP A 367 -28.24 1.92 -7.83
N TYR A 368 -27.79 1.02 -6.96
CA TYR A 368 -26.36 0.91 -6.66
C TYR A 368 -25.60 0.14 -7.73
N GLY A 369 -25.69 0.59 -8.96
CA GLY A 369 -24.68 0.55 -10.01
C GLY A 369 -24.04 -0.79 -10.39
N ILE A 370 -24.58 -1.95 -9.97
CA ILE A 370 -24.15 -3.26 -10.47
C ILE A 370 -25.19 -3.78 -11.45
N PRO A 371 -25.32 -3.21 -12.65
CA PRO A 371 -26.30 -3.66 -13.62
C PRO A 371 -25.95 -5.08 -14.09
N GLY A 372 -26.86 -6.01 -13.87
CA GLY A 372 -26.84 -7.30 -14.53
C GLY A 372 -26.08 -8.42 -13.84
N ARG A 373 -25.58 -8.24 -12.60
CA ARG A 373 -24.84 -9.29 -11.88
C ARG A 373 -25.65 -10.05 -10.84
N PHE A 374 -26.65 -9.44 -10.25
CA PHE A 374 -27.56 -10.12 -9.34
C PHE A 374 -28.41 -11.21 -10.03
N ASP A 375 -28.51 -11.18 -11.35
CA ASP A 375 -29.15 -12.27 -12.11
C ASP A 375 -28.42 -13.62 -12.03
N ILE A 376 -27.15 -13.62 -11.59
CA ILE A 376 -26.36 -14.85 -11.40
C ILE A 376 -26.75 -15.56 -10.10
N PHE A 377 -27.15 -14.80 -9.08
CA PHE A 377 -27.42 -15.30 -7.75
C PHE A 377 -28.92 -15.53 -7.45
N GLY A 378 -29.82 -15.19 -8.38
CA GLY A 378 -31.27 -15.36 -8.21
C GLY A 378 -31.92 -14.34 -7.23
N PRO A 379 -33.24 -14.33 -7.12
CA PRO A 379 -34.01 -13.26 -6.46
C PRO A 379 -34.15 -13.38 -4.95
N ALA A 380 -33.28 -14.11 -4.22
CA ALA A 380 -33.58 -14.45 -2.83
C ALA A 380 -32.35 -14.60 -1.91
N ALA A 381 -31.34 -13.68 -1.96
CA ALA A 381 -30.28 -13.66 -0.95
C ALA A 381 -30.69 -12.82 0.28
N GLU A 382 -30.42 -13.33 1.46
CA GLU A 382 -30.56 -12.58 2.70
C GLU A 382 -29.36 -11.65 2.87
N VAL A 383 -29.60 -10.35 3.11
CA VAL A 383 -28.56 -9.41 3.53
C VAL A 383 -28.29 -9.63 5.00
N ASP A 384 -27.11 -10.15 5.34
CA ASP A 384 -26.70 -10.39 6.72
C ASP A 384 -26.16 -9.12 7.37
N PHE A 385 -25.40 -8.33 6.60
CA PHE A 385 -24.96 -7.00 7.00
C PHE A 385 -24.82 -6.05 5.82
N PHE A 386 -24.89 -4.75 6.09
CA PHE A 386 -24.62 -3.71 5.12
C PHE A 386 -23.93 -2.52 5.76
N THR A 387 -23.13 -1.84 4.98
CA THR A 387 -22.55 -0.54 5.32
C THR A 387 -22.56 0.34 4.09
N ASP A 388 -23.16 1.50 4.17
CA ASP A 388 -23.11 2.58 3.20
C ASP A 388 -22.41 3.74 3.86
N ALA A 389 -21.25 4.11 3.35
CA ALA A 389 -20.40 5.11 3.96
C ALA A 389 -19.88 6.10 2.92
N ASN A 390 -19.97 7.38 3.25
CA ASN A 390 -19.45 8.47 2.44
C ASN A 390 -18.42 9.28 3.26
N PRO A 391 -17.21 8.75 3.46
CA PRO A 391 -16.15 9.49 4.11
C PRO A 391 -15.53 10.51 3.16
N GLY A 392 -15.28 11.70 3.67
CA GLY A 392 -14.59 12.78 2.98
C GLY A 392 -13.41 13.31 3.79
N ARG A 393 -12.44 13.92 3.11
CA ARG A 393 -11.31 14.59 3.72
C ARG A 393 -10.88 15.79 2.90
N GLU A 394 -10.84 16.95 3.54
CA GLU A 394 -10.19 18.15 3.01
C GLU A 394 -8.88 18.40 3.75
N SER A 395 -7.80 18.69 3.03
CA SER A 395 -6.50 18.98 3.60
C SER A 395 -5.94 20.27 3.06
N PHE A 396 -5.42 21.11 3.93
CA PHE A 396 -4.68 22.31 3.56
C PHE A 396 -3.35 22.36 4.31
N SER A 397 -2.28 22.74 3.61
CA SER A 397 -0.99 22.87 4.27
C SER A 397 -0.17 24.00 3.68
N ILE A 398 0.69 24.57 4.54
CA ILE A 398 1.77 25.48 4.14
C ILE A 398 3.09 24.96 4.70
N TYR A 399 4.15 25.06 3.91
CA TYR A 399 5.44 24.53 4.32
C TYR A 399 6.61 25.31 3.76
N GLY A 400 7.76 25.12 4.38
CA GLY A 400 9.02 25.65 3.89
C GLY A 400 10.20 24.81 4.34
N GLN A 401 11.24 24.80 3.52
CA GLN A 401 12.51 24.16 3.82
C GLN A 401 13.65 25.10 3.45
N THR A 402 14.71 25.08 4.22
CA THR A 402 15.94 25.84 3.96
C THR A 402 17.16 24.93 4.07
N THR A 403 18.17 25.20 3.24
CA THR A 403 19.50 24.62 3.35
C THR A 403 20.49 25.75 3.63
N LEU A 404 21.04 25.77 4.84
CA LEU A 404 22.05 26.74 5.24
C LEU A 404 23.46 26.14 5.09
N TYR A 405 24.27 26.71 4.21
CA TYR A 405 25.67 26.35 4.02
C TYR A 405 26.51 27.09 5.08
N VAL A 406 26.83 26.37 6.18
CA VAL A 406 27.58 26.93 7.30
C VAL A 406 29.08 27.03 6.95
N SER A 407 29.58 26.03 6.21
CA SER A 407 30.92 25.97 5.65
C SER A 407 30.92 25.12 4.38
N ASP A 408 32.07 24.99 3.72
CA ASP A 408 32.22 24.15 2.51
C ASP A 408 31.96 22.67 2.78
N THR A 409 31.99 22.23 4.06
CA THR A 409 31.84 20.82 4.46
C THR A 409 30.69 20.60 5.42
N PHE A 410 29.95 21.63 5.82
CA PHE A 410 28.86 21.51 6.76
C PHE A 410 27.63 22.30 6.35
N ARG A 411 26.49 21.64 6.25
CA ARG A 411 25.19 22.18 5.93
C ARG A 411 24.14 21.82 6.96
N ILE A 412 23.16 22.68 7.16
CA ILE A 412 21.97 22.43 7.97
C ILE A 412 20.76 22.56 7.07
N VAL A 413 19.99 21.47 6.97
CA VAL A 413 18.68 21.48 6.32
C VAL A 413 17.63 21.58 7.42
N SER A 414 16.69 22.53 7.27
CA SER A 414 15.59 22.74 8.23
C SER A 414 14.28 22.89 7.48
N GLY A 415 13.27 22.13 7.87
CA GLY A 415 11.94 22.16 7.27
C GLY A 415 10.85 22.22 8.32
N LEU A 416 9.76 22.90 7.98
CA LEU A 416 8.56 23.04 8.80
C LEU A 416 7.33 23.00 7.90
N ARG A 417 6.26 22.31 8.34
CA ARG A 417 4.94 22.30 7.70
C ARG A 417 3.85 22.38 8.75
N TYR A 418 2.87 23.20 8.50
CA TYR A 418 1.58 23.20 9.17
C TYR A 418 0.56 22.56 8.23
N SER A 419 -0.21 21.62 8.76
CA SER A 419 -1.29 20.95 8.04
C SER A 419 -2.57 21.02 8.87
N GLU A 420 -3.70 21.28 8.21
CA GLU A 420 -5.04 21.20 8.76
C GLU A 420 -5.83 20.20 7.90
N ASP A 421 -6.42 19.21 8.57
CA ASP A 421 -7.18 18.13 7.96
C ASP A 421 -8.57 18.10 8.56
N THR A 422 -9.60 18.26 7.73
CA THR A 422 -11.00 18.11 8.12
C THR A 422 -11.53 16.82 7.52
N PHE A 423 -12.08 15.95 8.35
CA PHE A 423 -12.77 14.74 7.90
C PHE A 423 -14.28 14.88 8.11
N THR A 424 -15.04 14.29 7.21
CA THR A 424 -16.50 14.14 7.31
C THR A 424 -16.83 12.67 7.07
N THR A 425 -17.85 12.18 7.72
CA THR A 425 -18.33 10.81 7.52
C THR A 425 -19.84 10.77 7.66
N ASP A 426 -20.51 10.20 6.67
CA ASP A 426 -21.93 9.87 6.73
C ASP A 426 -22.06 8.36 6.54
N VAL A 427 -22.59 7.65 7.54
CA VAL A 427 -22.67 6.19 7.54
C VAL A 427 -24.07 5.73 7.91
N THR A 428 -24.58 4.81 7.10
CA THR A 428 -25.75 4.00 7.44
C THR A 428 -25.32 2.52 7.43
N ASN A 429 -25.58 1.81 8.49
CA ASN A 429 -25.27 0.39 8.56
C ASN A 429 -26.38 -0.41 9.26
N PHE A 430 -26.28 -1.75 9.22
CA PHE A 430 -27.29 -2.64 9.78
C PHE A 430 -27.45 -2.51 11.31
N LEU A 431 -26.45 -1.99 12.00
CA LEU A 431 -26.50 -1.74 13.45
C LEU A 431 -27.17 -0.41 13.78
N ASN A 432 -26.97 0.58 12.91
CA ASN A 432 -27.52 1.91 13.02
C ASN A 432 -28.37 2.22 11.79
N VAL A 433 -29.65 1.84 11.84
CA VAL A 433 -30.64 2.11 10.76
C VAL A 433 -30.84 3.61 10.54
N GLU A 434 -30.51 4.43 11.55
CA GLU A 434 -30.39 5.89 11.39
C GLU A 434 -28.94 6.21 11.02
N SER A 435 -28.74 7.02 9.97
CA SER A 435 -27.40 7.49 9.59
C SER A 435 -26.77 8.27 10.73
N PHE A 436 -25.52 8.01 11.01
CA PHE A 436 -24.73 8.89 11.86
C PHE A 436 -23.78 9.72 11.01
N GLN A 437 -23.52 10.93 11.48
CA GLN A 437 -22.63 11.87 10.82
C GLN A 437 -21.58 12.33 11.83
N GLU A 438 -20.33 12.25 11.42
CA GLU A 438 -19.21 12.76 12.18
C GLU A 438 -18.41 13.76 11.34
N GLU A 439 -17.98 14.83 11.97
CA GLU A 439 -17.08 15.83 11.39
C GLU A 439 -16.04 16.21 12.43
N GLY A 440 -14.80 16.29 12.02
CA GLY A 440 -13.71 16.70 12.90
C GLY A 440 -12.57 17.34 12.14
N THR A 441 -11.81 18.16 12.83
CA THR A 441 -10.63 18.82 12.29
C THR A 441 -9.44 18.49 13.16
N THR A 442 -8.32 18.11 12.54
CA THR A 442 -7.05 17.90 13.19
C THR A 442 -6.02 18.83 12.56
N ASP A 443 -5.18 19.45 13.39
CA ASP A 443 -4.07 20.26 12.93
C ASP A 443 -2.76 19.75 13.50
N GLU A 444 -1.72 19.73 12.67
CA GLU A 444 -0.41 19.20 13.04
C GLU A 444 0.74 20.03 12.46
N VAL A 445 1.82 20.10 13.24
CA VAL A 445 3.08 20.68 12.81
C VAL A 445 4.13 19.59 12.66
N THR A 446 4.62 19.40 11.45
CA THR A 446 5.75 18.51 11.19
C THR A 446 7.02 19.31 10.97
N SER A 447 8.14 18.71 11.35
CA SER A 447 9.44 19.37 11.28
C SER A 447 10.55 18.40 10.89
N ARG A 448 11.61 18.95 10.32
CA ARG A 448 12.83 18.21 10.01
C ARG A 448 14.04 19.10 10.21
N VAL A 449 15.08 18.59 10.86
CA VAL A 449 16.38 19.23 10.97
C VAL A 449 17.47 18.21 10.67
N VAL A 450 18.37 18.53 9.74
CA VAL A 450 19.47 17.64 9.37
C VAL A 450 20.79 18.42 9.40
N GLY A 451 21.77 17.85 10.08
CA GLY A 451 23.16 18.27 9.96
C GLY A 451 23.90 17.36 8.99
N GLU A 452 24.47 17.90 7.94
CA GLU A 452 25.23 17.20 6.91
C GLU A 452 26.71 17.59 7.00
N PHE A 453 27.57 16.57 7.05
CA PHE A 453 29.02 16.72 7.15
C PHE A 453 29.71 15.97 6.02
N ASP A 454 30.35 16.69 5.11
CA ASP A 454 31.21 16.10 4.10
C ASP A 454 32.57 15.78 4.73
N LEU A 455 32.79 14.48 5.03
CA LEU A 455 34.05 13.98 5.60
C LEU A 455 35.15 13.94 4.54
N SER A 456 34.77 13.79 3.28
CA SER A 456 35.61 13.89 2.08
C SER A 456 34.70 14.23 0.88
N GLU A 457 35.29 14.39 -0.31
CA GLU A 457 34.54 14.62 -1.55
C GLU A 457 33.55 13.47 -1.87
N ASP A 458 33.87 12.26 -1.39
CA ASP A 458 33.12 11.04 -1.69
C ASP A 458 32.41 10.44 -0.46
N THR A 459 32.44 11.10 0.71
CA THR A 459 31.87 10.55 1.94
C THR A 459 31.13 11.63 2.73
N MET A 460 29.85 11.42 2.96
CA MET A 460 28.98 12.28 3.75
C MET A 460 28.43 11.53 4.97
N LEU A 461 28.52 12.15 6.15
CA LEU A 461 27.84 11.76 7.38
C LEU A 461 26.67 12.72 7.60
N TYR A 462 25.53 12.21 8.03
CA TYR A 462 24.41 13.06 8.44
C TYR A 462 23.73 12.58 9.72
N VAL A 463 23.13 13.54 10.42
CA VAL A 463 22.22 13.28 11.56
C VAL A 463 20.92 14.00 11.26
N ALA A 464 19.81 13.26 11.26
CA ALA A 464 18.48 13.79 10.98
C ALA A 464 17.56 13.61 12.20
N LEU A 465 16.79 14.65 12.49
CA LEU A 465 15.66 14.64 13.42
C LEU A 465 14.44 15.00 12.60
N ALA A 466 13.39 14.18 12.65
CA ALA A 466 12.17 14.44 11.90
C ALA A 466 10.93 14.04 12.70
N ARG A 467 9.85 14.80 12.49
CA ARG A 467 8.50 14.48 12.97
C ARG A 467 7.55 14.37 11.79
N GLY A 468 6.81 13.27 11.74
CA GLY A 468 5.75 13.01 10.76
C GLY A 468 4.42 12.77 11.45
N PHE A 469 3.33 12.82 10.70
CA PHE A 469 2.00 12.49 11.21
C PHE A 469 1.13 11.79 10.18
N LYS A 470 0.13 11.11 10.68
CA LYS A 470 -0.97 10.54 9.95
C LYS A 470 -2.26 11.04 10.60
N PRO A 471 -3.18 11.67 9.87
CA PRO A 471 -4.33 12.30 10.48
C PRO A 471 -5.27 11.28 11.14
N GLY A 472 -6.01 11.75 12.13
CA GLY A 472 -7.14 11.06 12.72
C GLY A 472 -8.33 10.96 11.77
N GLY A 473 -9.41 10.38 12.23
CA GLY A 473 -10.61 10.21 11.42
C GLY A 473 -11.78 9.67 12.22
N SER A 474 -12.82 9.23 11.52
CA SER A 474 -13.97 8.58 12.13
C SER A 474 -14.08 7.11 11.72
N ASN A 475 -14.63 6.29 12.60
CA ASN A 475 -14.90 4.89 12.33
C ASN A 475 -16.27 4.72 11.66
N LEU A 476 -16.42 3.71 10.81
CA LEU A 476 -17.69 3.35 10.17
C LEU A 476 -18.61 2.56 11.13
N THR A 477 -18.00 1.87 12.09
CA THR A 477 -18.68 1.16 13.18
C THR A 477 -17.93 1.42 14.47
N PHE A 478 -18.58 1.41 15.58
CA PHE A 478 -17.98 1.61 16.91
C PHE A 478 -18.74 0.87 17.99
N GLY A 479 -18.10 0.62 19.14
CA GLY A 479 -18.66 -0.09 20.27
C GLY A 479 -19.80 0.69 20.96
N PHE A 480 -20.59 -0.03 21.74
CA PHE A 480 -21.59 0.59 22.60
C PHE A 480 -20.94 1.29 23.79
N THR A 481 -21.52 2.40 24.21
CA THR A 481 -21.16 3.02 25.47
C THR A 481 -21.62 2.17 26.64
N GLU A 482 -20.98 2.32 27.81
CA GLU A 482 -21.41 1.64 29.05
C GLU A 482 -22.90 1.92 29.39
N GLU A 483 -23.41 3.12 29.07
CA GLU A 483 -24.81 3.50 29.29
C GLU A 483 -25.74 2.73 28.35
N GLU A 484 -25.38 2.55 27.09
CA GLU A 484 -26.15 1.78 26.10
C GLU A 484 -26.21 0.31 26.46
N ASP A 485 -25.08 -0.27 26.91
CA ASP A 485 -25.03 -1.64 27.41
C ASP A 485 -25.91 -1.83 28.65
N ALA A 486 -25.84 -0.90 29.59
CA ALA A 486 -26.69 -0.93 30.80
C ALA A 486 -28.18 -0.82 30.46
N ILE A 487 -28.56 0.03 29.50
CA ILE A 487 -29.95 0.19 29.04
C ILE A 487 -30.42 -1.10 28.35
N ALA A 488 -29.58 -1.72 27.54
CA ALA A 488 -29.88 -2.95 26.82
C ALA A 488 -29.84 -4.21 27.72
N GLY A 489 -29.35 -4.09 28.97
CA GLY A 489 -29.18 -5.21 29.90
C GLY A 489 -28.05 -6.14 29.47
N ARG A 490 -27.11 -5.65 28.69
CA ARG A 490 -25.89 -6.38 28.28
C ARG A 490 -24.82 -6.27 29.35
N PRO A 491 -23.85 -7.19 29.40
CA PRO A 491 -22.67 -7.04 30.23
C PRO A 491 -21.93 -5.75 29.82
N ILE A 492 -21.55 -4.95 30.81
CA ILE A 492 -20.85 -3.69 30.58
C ILE A 492 -19.38 -3.99 30.30
N ALA A 493 -18.92 -3.68 29.10
CA ALA A 493 -17.50 -3.71 28.74
C ALA A 493 -17.10 -2.34 28.19
N PRO A 494 -15.96 -1.78 28.59
CA PRO A 494 -15.48 -0.54 27.99
C PRO A 494 -15.34 -0.69 26.46
N ALA A 495 -15.87 0.25 25.69
CA ALA A 495 -15.67 0.28 24.25
C ALA A 495 -14.18 0.39 23.91
N MET A 496 -13.75 -0.27 22.84
CA MET A 496 -12.39 -0.17 22.29
C MET A 496 -12.34 0.64 21.01
N VAL A 497 -13.43 0.64 20.27
CA VAL A 497 -13.59 1.41 19.04
C VAL A 497 -14.56 2.55 19.31
N PHE A 498 -14.09 3.77 19.16
CA PHE A 498 -14.88 4.99 19.36
C PHE A 498 -15.31 5.57 18.01
N PRO A 499 -16.29 6.48 17.96
CA PRO A 499 -16.69 7.14 16.72
C PRO A 499 -15.52 7.81 15.99
N THR A 500 -14.56 8.35 16.72
CA THR A 500 -13.35 8.98 16.17
C THR A 500 -12.08 8.38 16.75
N PHE A 501 -10.99 8.49 16.01
CA PHE A 501 -9.65 8.10 16.43
C PHE A 501 -8.66 9.26 16.21
N GLU A 502 -7.63 9.30 17.06
CA GLU A 502 -6.64 10.37 17.11
C GLU A 502 -5.62 10.29 15.97
N SER A 503 -4.96 11.42 15.68
CA SER A 503 -3.78 11.45 14.81
C SER A 503 -2.65 10.61 15.39
N GLU A 504 -1.97 9.87 14.52
CA GLU A 504 -0.72 9.17 14.85
C GLU A 504 0.45 10.09 14.54
N THR A 505 1.40 10.20 15.46
CA THR A 505 2.63 10.95 15.24
C THR A 505 3.86 10.07 15.45
N VAL A 506 4.93 10.39 14.73
CA VAL A 506 6.21 9.71 14.83
C VAL A 506 7.33 10.72 14.96
N GLU A 507 8.19 10.54 15.95
CA GLU A 507 9.46 11.24 16.09
C GLU A 507 10.61 10.30 15.76
N SER A 508 11.57 10.78 14.99
CA SER A 508 12.70 9.98 14.54
C SER A 508 14.03 10.65 14.75
N VAL A 509 15.02 9.83 15.07
CA VAL A 509 16.44 10.16 15.05
C VAL A 509 17.13 9.19 14.09
N GLU A 510 17.88 9.70 13.11
CA GLU A 510 18.62 8.88 12.15
C GLU A 510 20.06 9.38 12.03
N LEU A 511 21.02 8.44 12.08
CA LEU A 511 22.42 8.64 11.77
C LEU A 511 22.75 7.87 10.48
N GLY A 512 23.23 8.56 9.46
CA GLY A 512 23.57 7.91 8.20
C GLY A 512 24.94 8.26 7.67
N LEU A 513 25.52 7.31 6.95
CA LEU A 513 26.80 7.44 6.24
C LEU A 513 26.58 7.04 4.78
N LYS A 514 27.01 7.90 3.85
CA LYS A 514 27.03 7.62 2.43
C LYS A 514 28.44 7.76 1.91
N SER A 515 28.95 6.73 1.25
CA SER A 515 30.33 6.74 0.78
C SER A 515 30.46 6.06 -0.58
N THR A 516 31.16 6.72 -1.49
CA THR A 516 31.64 6.15 -2.75
C THR A 516 33.14 5.92 -2.61
N PHE A 517 33.65 4.77 -2.97
CA PHE A 517 35.05 4.41 -2.80
C PHE A 517 35.54 3.50 -3.94
N ALA A 518 36.82 3.07 -3.87
CA ALA A 518 37.45 2.28 -4.92
C ALA A 518 37.39 2.94 -6.30
N ASP A 519 37.72 4.23 -6.38
CA ASP A 519 37.68 5.06 -7.62
C ASP A 519 36.29 5.06 -8.30
N GLY A 520 35.21 5.15 -7.48
CA GLY A 520 33.84 5.16 -7.96
C GLY A 520 33.25 3.77 -8.27
N LYS A 521 33.99 2.71 -8.06
CA LYS A 521 33.54 1.33 -8.35
C LYS A 521 32.67 0.71 -7.26
N ALA A 522 32.61 1.31 -6.07
CA ALA A 522 31.78 0.83 -4.97
C ALA A 522 31.12 1.99 -4.23
N ARG A 523 29.88 1.79 -3.84
CA ARG A 523 29.08 2.68 -3.02
C ARG A 523 28.48 1.92 -1.83
N ALA A 524 28.52 2.53 -0.66
CA ALA A 524 27.87 2.00 0.54
C ALA A 524 27.07 3.12 1.21
N ASN A 525 25.83 2.81 1.59
CA ASN A 525 24.96 3.64 2.40
C ASN A 525 24.59 2.86 3.67
N LEU A 526 24.75 3.48 4.81
CA LEU A 526 24.35 2.93 6.12
C LEU A 526 23.41 3.91 6.79
N ALA A 527 22.35 3.42 7.43
CA ALA A 527 21.46 4.22 8.25
C ALA A 527 21.10 3.47 9.52
N ALA A 528 21.34 4.07 10.68
CA ALA A 528 20.86 3.60 11.97
C ALA A 528 19.80 4.59 12.47
N PHE A 529 18.65 4.09 12.93
CA PHE A 529 17.51 4.92 13.29
C PHE A 529 16.80 4.42 14.56
N SER A 530 16.08 5.34 15.20
CA SER A 530 15.16 5.06 16.30
C SER A 530 13.92 5.93 16.13
N TYR A 531 12.74 5.34 16.31
CA TYR A 531 11.44 5.98 16.22
C TYR A 531 10.66 5.81 17.51
N THR A 532 9.97 6.86 17.91
CA THR A 532 8.94 6.82 18.95
C THR A 532 7.62 7.20 18.30
N TYR A 533 6.63 6.33 18.45
CA TYR A 533 5.25 6.55 18.00
C TYR A 533 4.40 6.98 19.17
N GLU A 534 3.56 7.99 18.93
CA GLU A 534 2.45 8.36 19.79
C GLU A 534 1.14 8.10 19.04
N ASN A 535 0.17 7.47 19.72
CA ASN A 535 -1.13 7.16 19.19
C ASN A 535 -1.10 6.30 17.89
N LEU A 536 -0.28 5.25 17.87
CA LEU A 536 -0.20 4.33 16.73
C LEU A 536 -1.60 3.82 16.36
N GLN A 537 -2.04 4.07 15.14
CA GLN A 537 -3.33 3.63 14.63
C GLN A 537 -3.26 2.14 14.24
N PHE A 538 -4.13 1.33 14.80
CA PHE A 538 -4.21 -0.10 14.50
C PHE A 538 -5.66 -0.55 14.37
N GLN A 539 -5.88 -1.70 13.73
CA GLN A 539 -7.21 -2.30 13.67
C GLN A 539 -7.57 -2.91 15.02
N ALA A 540 -8.62 -2.42 15.61
CA ALA A 540 -9.18 -2.92 16.86
C ALA A 540 -10.50 -3.65 16.61
N THR A 541 -10.79 -4.59 17.48
CA THR A 541 -12.10 -5.26 17.58
C THR A 541 -12.74 -4.87 18.87
N ASP A 542 -14.01 -4.48 18.80
CA ASP A 542 -14.84 -4.27 19.98
C ASP A 542 -15.36 -5.62 20.51
N PRO A 543 -15.76 -5.73 21.78
CA PRO A 543 -16.41 -6.92 22.33
C PRO A 543 -17.63 -7.41 21.52
N ASP A 544 -18.31 -6.54 20.82
CA ASP A 544 -19.31 -6.94 19.83
C ASP A 544 -18.57 -7.35 18.53
N PRO A 545 -18.61 -8.63 18.12
CA PRO A 545 -17.80 -9.15 17.01
C PRO A 545 -18.10 -8.53 15.64
N TYR A 546 -19.23 -7.85 15.49
CA TYR A 546 -19.57 -7.13 14.25
C TYR A 546 -19.07 -5.68 14.25
N ARG A 547 -18.30 -5.28 15.24
CA ARG A 547 -17.80 -3.92 15.39
C ARG A 547 -16.30 -3.94 15.45
N GLY A 548 -15.72 -3.43 14.41
CA GLY A 548 -14.29 -3.23 14.31
C GLY A 548 -14.01 -1.83 13.77
N GLY A 549 -12.81 -1.34 13.97
CA GLY A 549 -12.41 -0.04 13.49
C GLY A 549 -10.97 0.25 13.84
N VAL A 550 -10.64 1.53 13.86
CA VAL A 550 -9.33 2.03 14.24
C VAL A 550 -9.34 2.48 15.70
N ALA A 551 -8.35 2.05 16.46
CA ALA A 551 -8.02 2.58 17.78
C ALA A 551 -6.56 3.02 17.81
N ASN A 552 -6.14 3.65 18.92
CA ASN A 552 -4.79 4.20 19.07
C ASN A 552 -4.06 3.51 20.21
N ILE A 553 -2.87 2.95 19.94
CA ILE A 553 -1.93 2.51 20.98
C ILE A 553 -1.13 3.73 21.42
N PRO A 554 -1.10 4.05 22.74
CA PRO A 554 -0.53 5.32 23.20
C PRO A 554 0.94 5.51 22.84
N GLU A 555 1.79 4.48 22.99
CA GLU A 555 3.22 4.59 22.71
C GLU A 555 3.82 3.28 22.23
N SER A 556 4.68 3.37 21.23
CA SER A 556 5.44 2.26 20.66
C SER A 556 6.80 2.75 20.18
N GLU A 557 7.78 1.87 20.15
CA GLU A 557 9.14 2.18 19.71
C GLU A 557 9.59 1.25 18.60
N MET A 558 10.49 1.75 17.75
CA MET A 558 11.18 0.97 16.75
C MET A 558 12.59 1.48 16.51
N SER A 559 13.51 0.56 16.30
CA SER A 559 14.88 0.87 15.92
C SER A 559 15.41 -0.07 14.85
N GLY A 560 16.44 0.33 14.14
CA GLY A 560 17.00 -0.52 13.10
C GLY A 560 18.31 -0.04 12.50
N LEU A 561 18.86 -0.93 11.68
CA LEU A 561 20.06 -0.69 10.87
C LEU A 561 19.79 -1.12 9.43
N GLU A 562 20.06 -0.24 8.48
CA GLU A 562 19.99 -0.52 7.06
C GLU A 562 21.36 -0.38 6.41
N ILE A 563 21.64 -1.28 5.46
CA ILE A 563 22.88 -1.32 4.71
C ILE A 563 22.52 -1.51 3.24
N GLU A 564 22.97 -0.58 2.40
CA GLU A 564 22.92 -0.70 0.95
C GLU A 564 24.36 -0.69 0.42
N PHE A 565 24.67 -1.64 -0.43
CA PHE A 565 25.98 -1.74 -1.08
C PHE A 565 25.83 -2.07 -2.54
N THR A 566 26.49 -1.33 -3.41
CA THR A 566 26.64 -1.64 -4.83
C THR A 566 28.10 -1.56 -5.18
N GLY A 567 28.66 -2.58 -5.85
CA GLY A 567 30.07 -2.58 -6.19
C GLY A 567 30.45 -3.52 -7.32
N PHE A 568 31.46 -3.10 -8.09
CA PHE A 568 32.10 -3.93 -9.10
C PHE A 568 33.26 -4.71 -8.49
N VAL A 569 33.12 -6.05 -8.42
CA VAL A 569 34.19 -6.94 -7.98
C VAL A 569 35.25 -7.07 -9.07
N THR A 570 34.81 -7.10 -10.32
CA THR A 570 35.64 -7.02 -11.53
C THR A 570 34.92 -6.15 -12.55
N ASP A 571 35.53 -5.84 -13.68
CA ASP A 571 34.88 -5.07 -14.75
C ASP A 571 33.64 -5.81 -15.35
N SER A 572 33.46 -7.08 -15.07
CA SER A 572 32.36 -7.91 -15.56
C SER A 572 31.43 -8.46 -14.45
N LEU A 573 31.77 -8.27 -13.18
CA LEU A 573 31.03 -8.81 -12.05
C LEU A 573 30.69 -7.70 -11.06
N SER A 574 29.40 -7.46 -10.82
CA SER A 574 28.91 -6.57 -9.80
C SER A 574 28.03 -7.27 -8.76
N ILE A 575 27.94 -6.69 -7.60
CA ILE A 575 27.09 -7.14 -6.48
C ILE A 575 26.29 -5.92 -5.99
N ASP A 576 24.97 -6.10 -5.88
CA ASP A 576 24.08 -5.21 -5.15
C ASP A 576 23.59 -5.95 -3.91
N MET A 577 23.62 -5.32 -2.77
CA MET A 577 23.20 -5.90 -1.49
C MET A 577 22.40 -4.86 -0.69
N ASN A 578 21.21 -5.26 -0.26
CA ASN A 578 20.33 -4.49 0.58
C ASN A 578 19.96 -5.32 1.80
N LEU A 579 20.26 -4.80 2.99
CA LEU A 579 19.97 -5.47 4.27
C LEU A 579 19.24 -4.49 5.18
N ALA A 580 18.22 -4.97 5.91
CA ALA A 580 17.64 -4.24 7.03
C ALA A 580 17.44 -5.17 8.23
N PHE A 581 17.78 -4.64 9.40
CA PHE A 581 17.57 -5.25 10.71
C PHE A 581 16.64 -4.34 11.49
N LEU A 582 15.49 -4.87 11.95
CA LEU A 582 14.45 -4.11 12.64
C LEU A 582 14.14 -4.76 13.99
N GLU A 583 13.91 -3.92 14.99
CA GLU A 583 13.39 -4.29 16.30
C GLU A 583 12.26 -3.30 16.64
N SER A 584 11.13 -3.80 17.11
CA SER A 584 9.96 -2.97 17.43
C SER A 584 9.19 -3.54 18.61
N GLU A 585 8.60 -2.68 19.43
CA GLU A 585 7.75 -3.09 20.54
C GLU A 585 6.71 -2.02 20.90
N VAL A 586 5.58 -2.47 21.45
CA VAL A 586 4.64 -1.60 22.19
C VAL A 586 5.22 -1.32 23.56
N THR A 587 5.42 -0.06 23.91
CA THR A 587 6.03 0.35 25.20
C THR A 587 5.02 0.74 26.27
N SER A 588 3.79 1.11 25.84
CA SER A 588 2.69 1.44 26.75
C SER A 588 1.91 0.22 27.23
N ASP A 589 1.33 0.28 28.42
CA ASP A 589 0.32 -0.67 28.88
C ASP A 589 -0.98 -0.38 28.13
N TYR A 590 -1.39 -1.29 27.25
CA TYR A 590 -2.62 -1.21 26.48
C TYR A 590 -3.24 -2.60 26.31
N GLU A 591 -4.55 -2.69 26.49
CA GLU A 591 -5.27 -3.96 26.37
C GLU A 591 -6.03 -4.02 25.06
N VAL A 592 -5.88 -5.08 24.29
CA VAL A 592 -6.62 -5.35 23.06
C VAL A 592 -7.46 -6.62 23.22
N LEU A 593 -8.57 -6.67 22.50
CA LEU A 593 -9.33 -7.89 22.30
C LEU A 593 -8.89 -8.50 20.96
N ASP A 594 -8.32 -9.69 21.00
CA ASP A 594 -7.98 -10.39 19.77
C ASP A 594 -9.24 -11.00 19.13
N ASN A 595 -9.44 -10.79 17.84
CA ASN A 595 -10.55 -11.35 17.07
C ASN A 595 -10.60 -12.87 17.16
N VAL A 596 -9.46 -13.55 17.17
CA VAL A 596 -9.40 -15.02 17.27
C VAL A 596 -9.98 -15.49 18.59
N ASP A 597 -9.64 -14.82 19.67
CA ASP A 597 -10.15 -15.14 20.99
C ASP A 597 -11.61 -14.72 21.14
N ALA A 598 -12.00 -13.56 20.64
CA ALA A 598 -13.38 -13.11 20.62
C ALA A 598 -14.28 -14.09 19.86
N TYR A 599 -13.82 -14.59 18.72
CA TYR A 599 -14.54 -15.57 17.91
C TYR A 599 -14.78 -16.89 18.66
N GLN A 600 -13.81 -17.36 19.47
CA GLN A 600 -13.97 -18.55 20.31
C GLN A 600 -15.15 -18.45 21.29
N TYR A 601 -15.49 -17.26 21.74
CA TYR A 601 -16.52 -17.01 22.73
C TYR A 601 -17.89 -16.71 22.15
N PHE A 602 -17.94 -16.16 20.96
CA PHE A 602 -19.19 -15.82 20.28
C PHE A 602 -20.10 -17.06 20.11
N PHE A 603 -19.51 -18.21 19.84
CA PHE A 603 -20.25 -19.44 19.59
C PHE A 603 -20.51 -20.33 20.82
N GLY A 604 -20.08 -19.95 22.01
CA GLY A 604 -20.27 -20.92 23.13
C GLY A 604 -20.36 -20.39 24.54
N GLN A 605 -19.87 -19.23 24.89
CA GLN A 605 -19.84 -18.80 26.31
C GLN A 605 -19.87 -17.26 26.43
N GLU A 606 -21.05 -16.69 26.49
CA GLU A 606 -21.27 -15.24 26.57
C GLU A 606 -20.53 -14.51 27.70
N ASP A 607 -20.24 -15.17 28.82
CA ASP A 607 -19.68 -14.53 30.01
C ASP A 607 -18.14 -14.28 29.94
N LEU A 608 -17.45 -14.81 28.94
CA LEU A 608 -16.01 -14.73 28.85
C LEU A 608 -15.51 -13.69 27.82
N ARG A 609 -16.37 -13.19 26.93
CA ARG A 609 -16.05 -12.17 25.90
C ARG A 609 -15.34 -10.95 26.46
N TYR A 610 -15.63 -10.57 27.66
CA TYR A 610 -15.16 -9.35 28.28
C TYR A 610 -13.91 -9.52 29.16
N GLY A 611 -13.47 -10.75 29.38
CA GLY A 611 -12.32 -11.10 30.25
C GLY A 611 -11.02 -11.41 29.51
N LEU A 612 -11.02 -11.39 28.18
CA LEU A 612 -9.90 -11.86 27.36
C LEU A 612 -9.09 -10.76 26.71
N ARG A 613 -9.11 -9.59 27.26
CA ARG A 613 -8.21 -8.55 26.81
C ARG A 613 -6.80 -8.90 27.24
N GLU A 614 -5.89 -8.84 26.29
CA GLU A 614 -4.47 -9.06 26.52
C GLU A 614 -3.71 -7.73 26.47
N ASN A 615 -2.81 -7.55 27.42
CA ASN A 615 -1.89 -6.41 27.41
C ASN A 615 -0.83 -6.64 26.33
N VAL A 616 -0.79 -5.76 25.34
CA VAL A 616 0.14 -5.85 24.21
C VAL A 616 1.51 -5.23 24.46
N ARG A 617 1.79 -4.76 25.69
CA ARG A 617 3.11 -4.25 26.03
C ARG A 617 4.19 -5.31 25.82
N GLY A 618 5.25 -4.94 25.09
CA GLY A 618 6.33 -5.83 24.70
C GLY A 618 6.06 -6.64 23.44
N ASN A 619 4.84 -6.53 22.86
CA ASN A 619 4.53 -7.17 21.58
C ASN A 619 5.24 -6.45 20.43
N GLN A 620 5.67 -7.22 19.43
CA GLN A 620 6.22 -6.72 18.19
C GLN A 620 5.13 -5.95 17.39
N LEU A 621 5.52 -4.84 16.78
CA LEU A 621 4.62 -4.15 15.85
C LEU A 621 4.38 -4.98 14.59
N ALA A 622 3.25 -4.76 13.96
CA ALA A 622 2.89 -5.47 12.75
C ALA A 622 3.85 -5.21 11.59
N LYS A 623 4.07 -6.23 10.76
CA LYS A 623 4.83 -6.14 9.51
C LYS A 623 6.26 -5.60 9.67
N THR A 624 6.88 -5.91 10.81
CA THR A 624 8.28 -5.55 11.14
C THR A 624 9.19 -6.79 11.11
N PRO A 625 9.55 -7.33 9.93
CA PRO A 625 10.47 -8.47 9.89
C PRO A 625 11.82 -8.10 10.48
N GLU A 626 12.34 -8.95 11.39
CA GLU A 626 13.63 -8.71 12.04
C GLU A 626 14.80 -8.61 11.07
N LEU A 627 14.69 -9.29 9.92
CA LEU A 627 15.70 -9.28 8.87
C LEU A 627 15.03 -9.26 7.49
N THR A 628 15.44 -8.32 6.66
CA THR A 628 15.23 -8.40 5.21
C THR A 628 16.56 -8.34 4.49
N ALA A 629 16.71 -9.14 3.44
CA ALA A 629 17.92 -9.15 2.62
C ALA A 629 17.57 -9.35 1.15
N ASP A 630 18.17 -8.53 0.29
CA ASP A 630 18.21 -8.69 -1.16
C ASP A 630 19.68 -8.66 -1.61
N ILE A 631 20.11 -9.69 -2.30
CA ILE A 631 21.48 -9.80 -2.85
C ILE A 631 21.35 -10.16 -4.31
N LEU A 632 21.82 -9.28 -5.19
CA LEU A 632 21.88 -9.48 -6.62
C LEU A 632 23.35 -9.59 -7.05
N ILE A 633 23.67 -10.65 -7.76
CA ILE A 633 24.98 -10.85 -8.39
C ILE A 633 24.78 -10.79 -9.90
N LYS A 634 25.46 -9.86 -10.57
CA LYS A 634 25.38 -9.66 -12.00
C LYS A 634 26.74 -9.94 -12.65
N HIS A 635 26.72 -10.77 -13.66
CA HIS A 635 27.88 -11.03 -14.52
C HIS A 635 27.57 -10.66 -15.96
N GLU A 636 28.39 -9.79 -16.54
CA GLU A 636 28.29 -9.36 -17.93
C GLU A 636 29.54 -9.76 -18.72
N THR A 637 29.36 -10.31 -19.91
CA THR A 637 30.45 -10.70 -20.79
C THR A 637 30.09 -10.52 -22.26
N ASN A 638 31.08 -10.12 -23.05
CA ASN A 638 30.94 -10.03 -24.50
C ASN A 638 31.22 -11.40 -25.13
N LEU A 639 30.28 -11.92 -25.89
CA LEU A 639 30.39 -13.14 -26.63
C LEU A 639 31.28 -12.95 -27.89
N PRO A 640 31.92 -14.01 -28.42
CA PRO A 640 32.69 -13.93 -29.66
C PRO A 640 31.87 -13.48 -30.88
N SER A 641 30.54 -13.57 -30.81
CA SER A 641 29.62 -13.06 -31.84
C SER A 641 29.42 -11.54 -31.82
N GLY A 642 29.96 -10.84 -30.82
CA GLY A 642 29.75 -9.40 -30.60
C GLY A 642 28.51 -9.10 -29.76
N ASN A 643 27.74 -10.09 -29.36
CA ASN A 643 26.57 -9.94 -28.49
C ASN A 643 27.00 -9.82 -27.03
N THR A 644 26.21 -9.13 -26.21
CA THR A 644 26.42 -9.06 -24.76
C THR A 644 25.56 -10.13 -24.07
N LEU A 645 26.17 -10.89 -23.17
CA LEU A 645 25.48 -11.83 -22.28
C LEU A 645 25.54 -11.29 -20.87
N THR A 646 24.38 -11.02 -20.29
CA THR A 646 24.21 -10.62 -18.89
C THR A 646 23.48 -11.73 -18.13
N THR A 647 24.02 -12.16 -17.02
CA THR A 647 23.38 -13.15 -16.13
C THR A 647 23.26 -12.54 -14.74
N THR A 648 22.06 -12.55 -14.16
CA THR A 648 21.80 -12.09 -12.81
C THR A 648 21.25 -13.23 -11.97
N ALA A 649 21.76 -13.36 -10.75
CA ALA A 649 21.22 -14.24 -9.73
C ALA A 649 20.82 -13.37 -8.51
N GLN A 650 19.58 -13.47 -8.12
CA GLN A 650 19.02 -12.72 -6.99
C GLN A 650 18.63 -13.69 -5.87
N TYR A 651 18.96 -13.30 -4.64
CA TYR A 651 18.57 -13.96 -3.41
C TYR A 651 17.80 -12.98 -2.55
N VAL A 652 16.54 -13.31 -2.26
CA VAL A 652 15.65 -12.50 -1.40
C VAL A 652 15.32 -13.29 -0.14
N ARG A 653 15.58 -12.71 1.02
CA ARG A 653 15.23 -13.28 2.32
C ARG A 653 14.33 -12.32 3.07
N ARG A 654 13.20 -12.83 3.58
CA ARG A 654 12.36 -12.16 4.55
C ARG A 654 12.36 -12.97 5.85
N GLY A 655 12.65 -12.30 6.96
CA GLY A 655 12.59 -12.86 8.29
C GLY A 655 11.16 -13.09 8.77
N GLU A 656 11.02 -13.68 9.92
CA GLU A 656 9.74 -13.83 10.63
C GLU A 656 9.22 -12.45 11.05
N PHE A 657 7.90 -12.26 11.06
CA PHE A 657 7.25 -11.06 11.55
C PHE A 657 5.82 -11.34 12.00
N GLN A 658 5.27 -10.42 12.78
CA GLN A 658 3.89 -10.48 13.22
C GLN A 658 2.99 -9.74 12.24
N GLN A 659 1.82 -10.32 11.93
CA GLN A 659 0.84 -9.71 11.04
C GLN A 659 0.10 -8.55 11.73
N ARG A 660 -0.23 -8.71 13.00
CA ARG A 660 -0.95 -7.75 13.84
C ARG A 660 -0.23 -7.56 15.17
N VAL A 661 -0.57 -6.48 15.88
CA VAL A 661 0.00 -6.14 17.20
C VAL A 661 -0.40 -7.13 18.31
N SER A 662 -1.48 -7.90 18.12
CA SER A 662 -1.89 -8.95 19.07
C SER A 662 -0.84 -10.05 19.22
N ASN A 663 -0.03 -10.27 18.19
CA ASN A 663 0.99 -11.34 18.16
C ASN A 663 0.39 -12.74 18.47
N ASN A 664 -0.81 -13.02 17.98
CA ASN A 664 -1.45 -14.30 18.19
C ASN A 664 -0.70 -15.40 17.43
N PRO A 665 -0.19 -16.45 18.12
CA PRO A 665 0.66 -17.46 17.49
C PRO A 665 -0.05 -18.33 16.46
N ILE A 666 -1.40 -18.29 16.39
CA ILE A 666 -2.18 -19.07 15.42
C ILE A 666 -2.20 -18.37 14.06
N VAL A 667 -2.28 -17.05 14.06
CA VAL A 667 -2.58 -16.28 12.84
C VAL A 667 -1.58 -15.17 12.53
N ASP A 668 -0.87 -14.65 13.53
CA ASP A 668 0.01 -13.50 13.32
C ASP A 668 1.44 -13.86 12.96
N ASP A 669 1.87 -15.07 13.29
CA ASP A 669 3.22 -15.59 13.01
C ASP A 669 3.41 -15.83 11.51
N ILE A 670 3.91 -14.85 10.78
CA ILE A 670 4.32 -15.04 9.37
C ILE A 670 5.72 -15.63 9.34
N LYS A 671 5.81 -16.86 8.83
CA LYS A 671 7.07 -17.62 8.81
C LYS A 671 8.06 -17.04 7.80
N PRO A 672 9.37 -17.13 8.09
CA PRO A 672 10.39 -16.60 7.19
C PRO A 672 10.46 -17.40 5.90
N TYR A 673 10.72 -16.73 4.78
CA TYR A 673 10.89 -17.37 3.47
C TYR A 673 12.10 -16.84 2.69
N THR A 674 12.49 -17.60 1.67
CA THR A 674 13.63 -17.27 0.81
C THR A 674 13.30 -17.55 -0.64
N ILE A 675 13.46 -16.54 -1.50
CA ILE A 675 13.22 -16.65 -2.94
C ILE A 675 14.53 -16.47 -3.69
N GLY A 676 14.79 -17.36 -4.65
CA GLY A 676 15.87 -17.22 -5.62
C GLY A 676 15.33 -16.92 -7.01
N ASN A 677 15.92 -15.95 -7.71
CA ASN A 677 15.59 -15.62 -9.10
C ASN A 677 16.85 -15.72 -9.98
N LEU A 678 16.67 -16.15 -11.21
CA LEU A 678 17.74 -16.23 -12.22
C LEU A 678 17.26 -15.58 -13.52
N THR A 679 18.01 -14.60 -14.02
CA THR A 679 17.74 -13.97 -15.31
C THR A 679 18.99 -14.07 -16.19
N THR A 680 18.79 -14.32 -17.48
CA THR A 680 19.83 -14.27 -18.49
C THR A 680 19.34 -13.44 -19.67
N SER A 681 20.04 -12.38 -19.98
CA SER A 681 19.78 -11.47 -21.09
C SER A 681 20.84 -11.60 -22.19
N ILE A 682 20.41 -11.66 -23.42
CA ILE A 682 21.27 -11.63 -24.61
C ILE A 682 20.96 -10.36 -25.39
N GLY A 683 21.87 -9.40 -25.34
CA GLY A 683 21.84 -8.19 -26.15
C GLY A 683 22.43 -8.47 -27.55
N PHE A 684 21.58 -8.43 -28.58
CA PHE A 684 22.00 -8.63 -29.98
C PHE A 684 22.45 -7.35 -30.64
N SER A 685 21.94 -6.22 -30.15
CA SER A 685 22.32 -4.85 -30.58
C SER A 685 21.82 -3.86 -29.52
N ASP A 686 22.13 -2.59 -29.69
CA ASP A 686 21.62 -1.50 -28.83
C ASP A 686 20.09 -1.40 -28.82
N SER A 687 19.40 -2.07 -29.76
CA SER A 687 17.95 -1.99 -29.92
C SER A 687 17.22 -3.34 -29.77
N LEU A 688 17.93 -4.42 -29.52
CA LEU A 688 17.32 -5.77 -29.41
C LEU A 688 18.00 -6.59 -28.33
N ALA A 689 17.23 -6.98 -27.31
CA ALA A 689 17.62 -7.96 -26.31
C ALA A 689 16.56 -9.06 -26.15
N VAL A 690 16.96 -10.22 -25.69
CA VAL A 690 16.08 -11.32 -25.33
C VAL A 690 16.44 -11.80 -23.94
N ASP A 691 15.44 -11.82 -23.05
CA ASP A 691 15.59 -12.18 -21.65
C ASP A 691 14.94 -13.54 -21.36
N PHE A 692 15.62 -14.37 -20.61
CA PHE A 692 15.11 -15.61 -20.05
C PHE A 692 15.10 -15.49 -18.53
N MET A 693 13.94 -15.61 -17.93
CA MET A 693 13.76 -15.44 -16.48
C MET A 693 13.19 -16.73 -15.86
N VAL A 694 13.77 -17.13 -14.75
CA VAL A 694 13.21 -18.16 -13.86
C VAL A 694 13.07 -17.51 -12.49
N LEU A 695 11.83 -17.20 -12.12
CA LEU A 695 11.50 -16.61 -10.84
C LEU A 695 11.19 -17.72 -9.84
N ASN A 696 11.54 -17.49 -8.56
CA ASN A 696 11.33 -18.45 -7.50
C ASN A 696 11.89 -19.85 -7.82
N VAL A 697 13.19 -19.92 -8.19
CA VAL A 697 13.88 -21.20 -8.49
C VAL A 697 13.95 -22.16 -7.30
N THR A 698 13.67 -21.66 -6.10
CA THR A 698 13.62 -22.41 -4.84
C THR A 698 12.28 -23.13 -4.65
N ASP A 699 11.28 -22.85 -5.50
CA ASP A 699 9.90 -23.32 -5.37
C ASP A 699 9.33 -23.05 -3.95
N GLU A 700 9.69 -21.88 -3.41
CA GLU A 700 9.24 -21.44 -2.09
C GLU A 700 7.74 -21.13 -2.14
N SER A 701 7.04 -21.53 -1.11
CA SER A 701 5.64 -21.20 -0.89
C SER A 701 5.50 -20.67 0.52
N GLY A 702 5.21 -19.42 0.65
CA GLY A 702 5.06 -18.72 1.92
C GLY A 702 3.75 -17.97 2.00
N VAL A 703 3.22 -17.82 3.20
CA VAL A 703 2.17 -16.87 3.50
C VAL A 703 2.83 -15.49 3.64
N ASN A 704 2.33 -14.51 2.92
CA ASN A 704 2.85 -13.13 3.01
C ASN A 704 1.91 -12.19 3.77
N SER A 705 0.67 -12.62 4.01
CA SER A 705 -0.33 -11.89 4.79
C SER A 705 -1.34 -12.86 5.38
N SER A 706 -1.85 -12.56 6.54
CA SER A 706 -2.99 -13.22 7.15
C SER A 706 -4.02 -12.17 7.57
N MET A 707 -5.25 -12.57 7.72
CA MET A 707 -6.32 -11.71 8.18
C MET A 707 -7.25 -12.48 9.13
N THR A 708 -7.88 -11.74 10.02
CA THR A 708 -8.96 -12.24 10.85
C THR A 708 -10.13 -11.30 10.74
N ASP A 709 -11.29 -11.85 10.57
CA ASP A 709 -12.55 -11.12 10.64
C ASP A 709 -13.58 -11.92 11.45
N VAL A 710 -14.79 -11.43 11.49
CA VAL A 710 -15.89 -12.09 12.22
C VAL A 710 -16.29 -13.45 11.62
N PHE A 711 -15.85 -13.76 10.41
CA PHE A 711 -16.21 -14.98 9.68
C PHE A 711 -15.10 -16.02 9.67
N GLY A 712 -13.91 -15.69 10.12
CA GLY A 712 -12.83 -16.67 10.23
C GLY A 712 -11.43 -16.10 10.14
N VAL A 713 -10.47 -16.99 10.02
CA VAL A 713 -9.06 -16.72 9.87
C VAL A 713 -8.61 -17.21 8.51
N ALA A 714 -7.97 -16.35 7.76
CA ALA A 714 -7.50 -16.65 6.42
C ALA A 714 -6.06 -16.19 6.18
N ALA A 715 -5.41 -16.79 5.21
CA ALA A 715 -4.07 -16.45 4.80
C ALA A 715 -3.95 -16.35 3.27
N THR A 716 -3.09 -15.44 2.80
CA THR A 716 -2.72 -15.28 1.40
C THR A 716 -1.22 -15.53 1.22
N GLY A 717 -0.85 -16.22 0.15
CA GLY A 717 0.54 -16.57 -0.16
C GLY A 717 1.03 -15.97 -1.47
#